data_225ad9a4f7b7c7ef635f7b552af5d44d
#
_entry.id   225ad9a4f7b7c7ef635f7b552af5d44d
#
_cell.length_a   1.000
_cell.length_b   1.000
_cell.length_c   1.000
_cell.angle_alpha   90.00
_cell.angle_beta   90.00
_cell.angle_gamma   90.00
#
_symmetry.space_group_name_H-M   'P 1'
#
loop_
_entity.id
_entity.type
_entity.pdbx_description
1 polymer ?
#
loop_
_entity_poly.entity_id
_entity_poly.type
_entity_poly.pdbx_seq_one_letter_code
_entity_poly.pdbx_strand_id
1 'polypeptide(L)'
;MIISPPILHAHIDTEKDSDWVNRMMSVDPERNFPMNSGRSWHGGVHLNGNLSETVRCIADGKVISIRQPEPAENTVPPLNYNGVTDKGYVLIKHETEIGSGEEGKIVYYSLYMHLRSIDSNVQPGNTLYRKEPVGAAGMVDGQNAFHFQIFCDDENIQKITGRISPETDLNKDGRTDVVYGDSHFYLPAGTPIYGDMPEENSLANNSPVQRTSVPLYVTMSFDKGNCTMVTRQQHEVLSDTYTEVGSPLINADGKDYEYNLYSYALQLYPKSPSAGYEMLRFGRVVNTEYEELVPADAPLWRTINTPQGKGVVNLGARDIRVYSDGDFPHWTGWKLVNDDADTNSQCNSPTILCTTRNDLSRMICHFPLEWDSATVESRFEWLKSPNDVLSKPMTEPDLDLLIEHCKALCLVDNPLPARRVWHFDPRQFIAHFRKCGWLGENDIISVVRRYQNAYPMTSELTRPLSKDTLIERIISQGQNSSGEVIRPAGLKNELSKSLRKYLITTPLRIAHYFGQMARETGRFASFIENGDSSYFDMYEPGTEQGLKLGNNVVGDGARFKGRGTIHLTGRENYRNYGKYRNPSDDDFFTTEPNNQLPVENAYFSCDAGGYFWASKQKYIIVSHRLTPSGSLGVNYWADKGCSLSDAREVTRRINPAADGFDLVRWPAFEHSWYVLNDEITPPLN
;
A
#
# COMPACT_ATOMS: atom_id res chain seq x y z
N MET A 1 3.78 2.13 -3.35
CA MET A 1 4.01 0.95 -4.22
C MET A 1 2.70 0.53 -4.87
N ILE A 2 2.69 0.41 -6.20
CA ILE A 2 1.54 -0.02 -6.99
C ILE A 2 1.90 -1.36 -7.62
N ILE A 3 1.09 -2.41 -7.39
CA ILE A 3 1.39 -3.78 -7.83
C ILE A 3 0.12 -4.51 -8.29
N SER A 4 0.23 -5.41 -9.26
CA SER A 4 -0.86 -6.27 -9.74
C SER A 4 -0.38 -7.69 -10.04
N PRO A 5 -1.29 -8.67 -10.11
CA PRO A 5 -0.96 -10.01 -10.60
C PRO A 5 -0.35 -10.02 -12.01
N PRO A 6 0.42 -11.05 -12.37
CA PRO A 6 1.00 -11.18 -13.70
C PRO A 6 -0.02 -11.58 -14.79
N ILE A 7 -1.20 -12.04 -14.41
CA ILE A 7 -2.35 -12.29 -15.29
C ILE A 7 -3.48 -11.35 -14.84
N LEU A 8 -4.16 -10.71 -15.78
CA LEU A 8 -5.21 -9.75 -15.49
C LEU A 8 -6.49 -10.05 -16.27
N HIS A 9 -7.55 -10.36 -15.54
CA HIS A 9 -8.92 -10.42 -16.04
C HIS A 9 -9.80 -9.49 -15.20
N ALA A 10 -10.93 -9.09 -15.74
CA ALA A 10 -11.87 -8.20 -15.08
C ALA A 10 -12.27 -8.71 -13.68
N HIS A 11 -12.47 -7.78 -12.75
CA HIS A 11 -13.09 -8.08 -11.46
C HIS A 11 -14.53 -8.57 -11.65
N ILE A 12 -14.97 -9.48 -10.78
CA ILE A 12 -16.38 -9.87 -10.67
C ILE A 12 -17.02 -8.93 -9.64
N ASP A 13 -18.23 -8.45 -9.93
CA ASP A 13 -18.96 -7.61 -8.98
C ASP A 13 -19.03 -8.28 -7.60
N THR A 14 -18.76 -7.52 -6.56
CA THR A 14 -18.72 -7.96 -5.16
C THR A 14 -17.52 -8.83 -4.74
N GLU A 15 -16.61 -9.18 -5.65
CA GLU A 15 -15.40 -9.94 -5.33
C GLU A 15 -14.45 -9.11 -4.46
N LYS A 16 -13.95 -9.71 -3.37
CA LYS A 16 -12.90 -9.07 -2.57
C LYS A 16 -11.58 -9.07 -3.33
N ASP A 17 -10.76 -8.05 -3.08
CA ASP A 17 -9.46 -7.90 -3.75
C ASP A 17 -8.56 -9.13 -3.57
N SER A 18 -8.52 -9.72 -2.36
CA SER A 18 -7.77 -10.95 -2.09
C SER A 18 -8.26 -12.15 -2.90
N ASP A 19 -9.58 -12.27 -3.09
CA ASP A 19 -10.18 -13.37 -3.83
C ASP A 19 -9.91 -13.22 -5.32
N TRP A 20 -9.95 -11.97 -5.82
CA TRP A 20 -9.54 -11.65 -7.19
C TRP A 20 -8.06 -11.97 -7.44
N VAL A 21 -7.14 -11.59 -6.55
CA VAL A 21 -5.72 -11.95 -6.66
C VAL A 21 -5.54 -13.46 -6.72
N ASN A 22 -6.20 -14.22 -5.85
CA ASN A 22 -6.14 -15.69 -5.85
C ASN A 22 -6.70 -16.28 -7.15
N ARG A 23 -7.76 -15.71 -7.70
CA ARG A 23 -8.32 -16.14 -8.99
C ARG A 23 -7.38 -15.85 -10.17
N MET A 24 -6.71 -14.68 -10.16
CA MET A 24 -5.71 -14.33 -11.17
C MET A 24 -4.46 -15.20 -11.08
N MET A 25 -4.17 -15.73 -9.90
CA MET A 25 -2.96 -16.49 -9.62
C MET A 25 -3.33 -17.92 -9.13
N SER A 26 -4.13 -18.64 -9.93
CA SER A 26 -4.47 -20.02 -9.67
C SER A 26 -3.22 -20.91 -9.82
N VAL A 27 -2.88 -21.65 -8.77
CA VAL A 27 -1.63 -22.41 -8.68
C VAL A 27 -1.85 -23.91 -8.84
N ASP A 28 -0.82 -24.59 -9.34
CA ASP A 28 -0.69 -26.04 -9.25
C ASP A 28 -0.34 -26.43 -7.82
N PRO A 29 -1.20 -27.21 -7.10
CA PRO A 29 -0.97 -27.58 -5.71
C PRO A 29 0.27 -28.46 -5.49
N GLU A 30 0.75 -29.19 -6.50
CA GLU A 30 1.93 -30.05 -6.38
C GLU A 30 3.23 -29.26 -6.53
N ARG A 31 3.17 -28.06 -7.11
CA ARG A 31 4.31 -27.18 -7.42
C ARG A 31 4.15 -25.81 -6.77
N ASN A 32 3.84 -25.88 -5.49
CA ASN A 32 3.54 -24.69 -4.68
C ASN A 32 4.76 -24.23 -3.87
N PHE A 33 4.69 -23.01 -3.36
CA PHE A 33 5.63 -22.39 -2.46
C PHE A 33 5.41 -22.88 -1.00
N PRO A 34 6.44 -23.06 -0.19
CA PRO A 34 7.88 -22.91 -0.44
C PRO A 34 8.58 -24.24 -0.80
N MET A 35 7.85 -25.29 -0.93
CA MET A 35 8.34 -26.65 -1.13
C MET A 35 7.40 -27.42 -2.06
N ASN A 36 7.97 -28.14 -3.01
CA ASN A 36 7.23 -29.05 -3.87
C ASN A 36 6.91 -30.39 -3.20
N SER A 37 6.11 -31.23 -3.84
CA SER A 37 5.73 -32.56 -3.34
C SER A 37 6.91 -33.50 -3.11
N GLY A 38 8.04 -33.30 -3.81
CA GLY A 38 9.29 -34.05 -3.62
C GLY A 38 10.17 -33.55 -2.48
N ARG A 39 9.68 -32.66 -1.60
CA ARG A 39 10.44 -32.03 -0.51
C ARG A 39 11.68 -31.25 -0.98
N SER A 40 11.68 -30.76 -2.21
CA SER A 40 12.67 -29.79 -2.65
C SER A 40 12.13 -28.37 -2.44
N TRP A 41 13.04 -27.46 -2.05
CA TRP A 41 12.73 -26.04 -2.03
C TRP A 41 12.21 -25.57 -3.38
N HIS A 42 11.17 -24.73 -3.34
CA HIS A 42 10.55 -24.16 -4.54
C HIS A 42 10.24 -22.67 -4.29
N GLY A 43 11.02 -21.79 -4.90
CA GLY A 43 11.04 -20.35 -4.62
C GLY A 43 9.90 -19.56 -5.21
N GLY A 44 9.00 -20.19 -5.97
CA GLY A 44 7.88 -19.55 -6.61
C GLY A 44 6.65 -20.42 -6.64
N VAL A 45 5.78 -20.17 -7.60
CA VAL A 45 4.57 -20.95 -7.87
C VAL A 45 4.42 -21.21 -9.38
N HIS A 46 3.83 -22.33 -9.74
CA HIS A 46 3.38 -22.55 -11.10
C HIS A 46 1.96 -22.06 -11.26
N LEU A 47 1.78 -21.02 -12.06
CA LEU A 47 0.48 -20.44 -12.35
C LEU A 47 -0.15 -21.16 -13.54
N ASN A 48 -1.31 -21.75 -13.32
CA ASN A 48 -2.12 -22.36 -14.37
C ASN A 48 -2.69 -21.26 -15.27
N GLY A 49 -2.60 -21.42 -16.56
CA GLY A 49 -3.09 -20.47 -17.53
C GLY A 49 -3.46 -21.15 -18.85
N ASN A 50 -4.07 -20.38 -19.72
CA ASN A 50 -4.22 -20.81 -21.11
C ASN A 50 -2.88 -20.72 -21.82
N LEU A 51 -2.61 -21.68 -22.72
CA LEU A 51 -1.44 -21.59 -23.57
C LEU A 51 -1.47 -20.27 -24.36
N SER A 52 -0.36 -19.55 -24.34
CA SER A 52 -0.22 -18.22 -24.94
C SER A 52 -1.01 -17.10 -24.25
N GLU A 53 -1.47 -17.29 -23.03
CA GLU A 53 -2.02 -16.20 -22.22
C GLU A 53 -0.96 -15.12 -21.98
N THR A 54 -1.37 -13.85 -22.07
CA THR A 54 -0.45 -12.73 -21.90
C THR A 54 -0.02 -12.61 -20.43
N VAL A 55 1.27 -12.80 -20.20
CA VAL A 55 1.93 -12.55 -18.91
C VAL A 55 2.40 -11.09 -18.85
N ARG A 56 2.14 -10.42 -17.74
CA ARG A 56 2.34 -8.97 -17.59
C ARG A 56 3.28 -8.62 -16.44
N CYS A 57 3.94 -7.47 -16.58
CA CYS A 57 4.79 -6.90 -15.55
C CYS A 57 3.94 -6.51 -14.32
N ILE A 58 4.32 -7.01 -13.14
CA ILE A 58 3.57 -6.81 -11.90
C ILE A 58 3.68 -5.40 -11.33
N ALA A 59 4.78 -4.73 -11.54
CA ALA A 59 5.09 -3.37 -11.09
C ALA A 59 6.14 -2.75 -12.02
N ASP A 60 6.29 -1.43 -11.97
CA ASP A 60 7.35 -0.76 -12.74
C ASP A 60 8.73 -1.34 -12.36
N GLY A 61 9.56 -1.67 -13.35
CA GLY A 61 10.86 -2.29 -13.10
C GLY A 61 11.78 -2.28 -14.32
N LYS A 62 13.02 -2.66 -14.09
CA LYS A 62 14.06 -2.74 -15.11
C LYS A 62 14.35 -4.18 -15.46
N VAL A 63 14.29 -4.52 -16.73
CA VAL A 63 14.67 -5.85 -17.24
C VAL A 63 16.16 -6.05 -17.03
N ILE A 64 16.53 -7.12 -16.32
CA ILE A 64 17.93 -7.43 -15.99
C ILE A 64 18.49 -8.50 -16.91
N SER A 65 17.70 -9.54 -17.15
CA SER A 65 18.12 -10.69 -17.97
C SER A 65 16.92 -11.33 -18.64
N ILE A 66 17.15 -11.87 -19.82
CA ILE A 66 16.17 -12.64 -20.58
C ILE A 66 16.83 -13.84 -21.25
N ARG A 67 16.03 -14.87 -21.52
CA ARG A 67 16.35 -15.92 -22.48
C ARG A 67 15.19 -16.05 -23.44
N GLN A 68 15.47 -15.95 -24.74
CA GLN A 68 14.45 -16.19 -25.77
C GLN A 68 14.00 -17.65 -25.76
N PRO A 69 12.71 -17.92 -25.89
CA PRO A 69 12.23 -19.27 -26.08
C PRO A 69 12.64 -19.81 -27.44
N GLU A 70 12.92 -21.11 -27.50
CA GLU A 70 13.22 -21.84 -28.72
C GLU A 70 12.27 -23.04 -28.84
N PRO A 71 11.03 -22.85 -29.32
CA PRO A 71 9.99 -23.87 -29.32
C PRO A 71 10.37 -25.18 -30.06
N ALA A 72 11.32 -25.13 -31.02
CA ALA A 72 11.76 -26.31 -31.69
C ALA A 72 12.61 -27.25 -30.82
N GLU A 73 13.21 -26.72 -29.73
CA GLU A 73 14.09 -27.49 -28.86
C GLU A 73 13.36 -28.15 -27.69
N ASN A 74 12.14 -27.70 -27.35
CA ASN A 74 11.44 -28.18 -26.17
C ASN A 74 10.82 -29.59 -26.31
N THR A 75 10.87 -30.20 -27.49
CA THR A 75 10.33 -31.54 -27.77
C THR A 75 11.32 -32.68 -27.50
N VAL A 76 12.57 -32.36 -27.19
CA VAL A 76 13.65 -33.33 -26.93
C VAL A 76 14.37 -33.02 -25.61
N PRO A 77 15.02 -34.00 -24.96
CA PRO A 77 15.88 -33.71 -23.81
C PRO A 77 16.96 -32.66 -24.16
N PRO A 78 17.38 -31.81 -23.21
CA PRO A 78 17.02 -31.87 -21.81
C PRO A 78 15.68 -31.18 -21.48
N LEU A 79 15.02 -30.45 -22.38
CA LEU A 79 13.80 -29.69 -22.10
C LEU A 79 12.53 -30.55 -22.04
N ASN A 80 12.55 -31.71 -22.71
CA ASN A 80 11.47 -32.71 -22.55
C ASN A 80 11.92 -33.81 -21.58
N TYR A 81 11.97 -33.47 -20.28
CA TYR A 81 12.33 -34.39 -19.20
C TYR A 81 11.11 -35.16 -18.69
N ASN A 82 10.08 -34.46 -18.17
CA ASN A 82 8.80 -35.00 -17.75
C ASN A 82 7.63 -34.55 -18.65
N GLY A 83 7.93 -34.13 -19.86
CA GLY A 83 7.04 -33.48 -20.80
C GLY A 83 7.65 -32.18 -21.32
N VAL A 84 7.00 -31.62 -22.33
CA VAL A 84 7.47 -30.40 -23.00
C VAL A 84 7.60 -29.25 -21.97
N THR A 85 8.78 -28.61 -21.92
CA THR A 85 9.06 -27.47 -21.05
C THR A 85 9.67 -26.34 -21.87
N ASP A 86 9.03 -25.17 -21.85
CA ASP A 86 9.58 -23.95 -22.48
C ASP A 86 10.69 -23.34 -21.61
N LYS A 87 11.79 -22.88 -22.23
CA LYS A 87 12.96 -22.33 -21.51
C LYS A 87 13.01 -20.81 -21.43
N GLY A 88 12.04 -20.12 -22.05
CA GLY A 88 11.99 -18.65 -22.06
C GLY A 88 11.83 -18.09 -20.65
N TYR A 89 12.63 -17.05 -20.31
CA TYR A 89 12.46 -16.34 -19.05
C TYR A 89 12.71 -14.84 -19.17
N VAL A 90 12.14 -14.09 -18.22
CA VAL A 90 12.41 -12.66 -17.99
C VAL A 90 12.62 -12.43 -16.51
N LEU A 91 13.75 -11.79 -16.15
CA LEU A 91 14.07 -11.33 -14.80
C LEU A 91 13.99 -9.81 -14.75
N ILE A 92 13.18 -9.30 -13.82
CA ILE A 92 12.95 -7.85 -13.64
C ILE A 92 13.36 -7.44 -12.22
N LYS A 93 14.14 -6.36 -12.13
CA LYS A 93 14.46 -5.67 -10.87
C LYS A 93 13.47 -4.55 -10.65
N HIS A 94 12.86 -4.52 -9.46
CA HIS A 94 11.94 -3.48 -9.01
C HIS A 94 12.59 -2.64 -7.92
N GLU A 95 12.62 -1.33 -8.11
CA GLU A 95 13.08 -0.34 -7.12
C GLU A 95 11.87 0.55 -6.79
N THR A 96 11.41 0.51 -5.55
CA THR A 96 10.19 1.19 -5.15
C THR A 96 10.25 1.70 -3.71
N GLU A 97 9.20 2.39 -3.28
CA GLU A 97 9.07 2.91 -1.93
C GLU A 97 7.79 2.39 -1.27
N ILE A 98 7.90 1.98 0.01
CA ILE A 98 6.78 1.52 0.85
C ILE A 98 6.57 2.42 2.08
N GLY A 99 7.37 3.46 2.22
CA GLY A 99 7.36 4.40 3.31
C GLY A 99 8.33 5.56 3.06
N SER A 100 8.56 6.39 4.07
CA SER A 100 9.47 7.53 4.01
C SER A 100 10.92 7.13 4.31
N GLY A 101 11.86 7.96 3.86
CA GLY A 101 13.28 7.79 4.15
C GLY A 101 13.94 6.59 3.46
N GLU A 102 15.16 6.27 3.87
CA GLU A 102 15.93 5.17 3.28
C GLU A 102 15.38 3.79 3.65
N GLU A 103 14.77 3.66 4.83
CA GLU A 103 14.13 2.42 5.29
C GLU A 103 12.85 2.09 4.50
N GLY A 104 12.23 3.10 3.86
CA GLY A 104 11.10 2.91 2.97
C GLY A 104 11.48 2.51 1.55
N LYS A 105 12.74 2.62 1.15
CA LYS A 105 13.23 2.26 -0.19
C LYS A 105 13.61 0.78 -0.24
N ILE A 106 12.98 0.03 -1.12
CA ILE A 106 13.18 -1.41 -1.25
C ILE A 106 13.51 -1.81 -2.68
N VAL A 107 14.27 -2.91 -2.79
CA VAL A 107 14.55 -3.61 -4.03
C VAL A 107 14.06 -5.04 -3.91
N TYR A 108 13.36 -5.51 -4.93
CA TYR A 108 12.97 -6.92 -5.07
C TYR A 108 13.01 -7.32 -6.55
N TYR A 109 12.92 -8.60 -6.80
CA TYR A 109 12.98 -9.16 -8.14
C TYR A 109 11.74 -9.98 -8.44
N SER A 110 11.27 -9.94 -9.69
CA SER A 110 10.28 -10.87 -10.22
C SER A 110 10.88 -11.66 -11.37
N LEU A 111 10.68 -12.98 -11.35
CA LEU A 111 11.17 -13.91 -12.35
C LEU A 111 9.97 -14.64 -12.98
N TYR A 112 9.88 -14.56 -14.29
CA TYR A 112 8.86 -15.20 -15.12
C TYR A 112 9.55 -16.26 -15.97
N MET A 113 9.21 -17.53 -15.82
CA MET A 113 9.86 -18.63 -16.55
C MET A 113 8.85 -19.50 -17.29
N HIS A 114 9.36 -20.33 -18.17
CA HIS A 114 8.58 -21.18 -19.05
C HIS A 114 7.66 -20.35 -19.97
N LEU A 115 8.18 -19.22 -20.45
CA LEU A 115 7.49 -18.39 -21.43
C LEU A 115 7.66 -18.97 -22.82
N ARG A 116 6.56 -19.01 -23.59
CA ARG A 116 6.53 -19.43 -24.98
C ARG A 116 6.97 -18.34 -25.95
N SER A 117 6.76 -17.10 -25.60
CA SER A 117 7.26 -15.92 -26.31
C SER A 117 7.58 -14.80 -25.32
N ILE A 118 8.47 -13.91 -25.73
CA ILE A 118 8.81 -12.68 -25.02
C ILE A 118 8.41 -11.50 -25.89
N ASP A 119 7.79 -10.47 -25.27
CA ASP A 119 7.38 -9.28 -26.02
C ASP A 119 8.60 -8.53 -26.57
N SER A 120 8.46 -7.94 -27.75
CA SER A 120 9.56 -7.27 -28.46
C SER A 120 10.19 -6.11 -27.70
N ASN A 121 9.44 -5.46 -26.80
CA ASN A 121 9.90 -4.36 -25.95
C ASN A 121 10.72 -4.83 -24.75
N VAL A 122 10.70 -6.13 -24.46
CA VAL A 122 11.40 -6.72 -23.31
C VAL A 122 12.85 -7.01 -23.69
N GLN A 123 13.73 -6.08 -23.37
CA GLN A 123 15.17 -6.20 -23.60
C GLN A 123 15.94 -5.83 -22.33
N PRO A 124 17.08 -6.45 -22.03
CA PRO A 124 17.92 -6.06 -20.90
C PRO A 124 18.23 -4.56 -20.90
N GLY A 125 18.03 -3.92 -19.77
CA GLY A 125 18.20 -2.48 -19.60
C GLY A 125 16.94 -1.64 -19.82
N ASN A 126 15.92 -2.15 -20.49
CA ASN A 126 14.65 -1.45 -20.68
C ASN A 126 13.84 -1.39 -19.39
N THR A 127 13.08 -0.31 -19.21
CA THR A 127 12.06 -0.20 -18.19
C THR A 127 10.74 -0.74 -18.74
N LEU A 128 10.14 -1.66 -18.01
CA LEU A 128 8.75 -2.08 -18.19
C LEU A 128 7.89 -1.45 -17.13
N TYR A 129 6.74 -0.97 -17.53
CA TYR A 129 5.74 -0.45 -16.61
C TYR A 129 4.74 -1.53 -16.22
N ARG A 130 4.12 -1.36 -15.05
CA ARG A 130 3.07 -2.25 -14.58
C ARG A 130 2.00 -2.47 -15.66
N LYS A 131 1.53 -3.70 -15.81
CA LYS A 131 0.55 -4.19 -16.80
C LYS A 131 1.08 -4.31 -18.24
N GLU A 132 2.28 -3.83 -18.55
CA GLU A 132 2.84 -4.05 -19.89
C GLU A 132 3.12 -5.54 -20.14
N PRO A 133 2.96 -6.04 -21.36
CA PRO A 133 3.25 -7.43 -21.70
C PRO A 133 4.72 -7.78 -21.44
N VAL A 134 4.97 -8.87 -20.76
CA VAL A 134 6.29 -9.52 -20.61
C VAL A 134 6.45 -10.56 -21.70
N GLY A 135 5.41 -11.31 -21.99
CA GLY A 135 5.41 -12.38 -22.95
C GLY A 135 4.12 -13.20 -22.91
N ALA A 136 4.18 -14.43 -23.35
CA ALA A 136 3.08 -15.36 -23.30
C ALA A 136 3.44 -16.61 -22.49
N ALA A 137 2.48 -17.10 -21.71
CA ALA A 137 2.60 -18.35 -20.96
C ALA A 137 2.86 -19.53 -21.90
N GLY A 138 3.72 -20.42 -21.47
CA GLY A 138 4.12 -21.62 -22.22
C GLY A 138 3.73 -22.91 -21.52
N MET A 139 4.66 -23.85 -21.51
CA MET A 139 4.47 -25.19 -20.94
C MET A 139 5.58 -25.52 -19.94
N VAL A 140 5.25 -26.27 -18.92
CA VAL A 140 6.17 -26.91 -17.98
C VAL A 140 5.71 -28.35 -17.74
N ASP A 141 6.61 -29.32 -17.98
CA ASP A 141 6.35 -30.76 -17.88
C ASP A 141 5.05 -31.18 -18.57
N GLY A 142 4.79 -30.67 -19.78
CA GLY A 142 3.60 -30.94 -20.56
C GLY A 142 2.32 -30.26 -20.11
N GLN A 143 2.36 -29.40 -19.09
CA GLN A 143 1.20 -28.66 -18.59
C GLN A 143 1.28 -27.19 -19.05
N ASN A 144 0.12 -26.61 -19.36
CA ASN A 144 0.00 -25.18 -19.65
C ASN A 144 0.17 -24.37 -18.35
N ALA A 145 1.36 -23.88 -18.11
CA ALA A 145 1.69 -23.07 -16.94
C ALA A 145 2.96 -22.26 -17.16
N PHE A 146 3.20 -21.30 -16.31
CA PHE A 146 4.50 -20.63 -16.19
C PHE A 146 4.90 -20.55 -14.72
N HIS A 147 6.20 -20.58 -14.44
CA HIS A 147 6.74 -20.38 -13.11
C HIS A 147 6.87 -18.89 -12.82
N PHE A 148 6.38 -18.46 -11.67
CA PHE A 148 6.45 -17.08 -11.23
C PHE A 148 7.02 -17.00 -9.81
N GLN A 149 8.05 -16.17 -9.64
CA GLN A 149 8.81 -16.06 -8.40
C GLN A 149 9.05 -14.60 -8.01
N ILE A 150 8.98 -14.30 -6.70
CA ILE A 150 9.35 -13.00 -6.12
C ILE A 150 10.36 -13.24 -4.99
N PHE A 151 11.46 -12.49 -5.01
CA PHE A 151 12.51 -12.62 -4.02
C PHE A 151 13.30 -11.32 -3.81
N CYS A 152 14.05 -11.24 -2.69
CA CYS A 152 14.96 -10.15 -2.39
C CYS A 152 16.22 -10.66 -1.67
N ASP A 153 17.21 -9.79 -1.52
CA ASP A 153 18.44 -10.04 -0.76
C ASP A 153 18.28 -9.76 0.75
N ASP A 154 19.38 -9.99 1.51
CA ASP A 154 19.41 -9.81 2.96
C ASP A 154 19.24 -8.35 3.41
N GLU A 155 19.68 -7.37 2.63
CA GLU A 155 19.49 -5.97 2.96
C GLU A 155 18.00 -5.58 2.82
N ASN A 156 17.38 -6.03 1.74
CA ASN A 156 16.00 -5.65 1.43
C ASN A 156 14.96 -6.38 2.27
N ILE A 157 15.21 -7.61 2.75
CA ILE A 157 14.27 -8.28 3.64
C ILE A 157 14.06 -7.49 4.94
N GLN A 158 15.12 -6.91 5.51
CA GLN A 158 15.02 -6.09 6.71
C GLN A 158 14.20 -4.82 6.44
N LYS A 159 14.40 -4.15 5.32
CA LYS A 159 13.61 -2.97 4.91
C LYS A 159 12.15 -3.33 4.63
N ILE A 160 11.90 -4.47 3.98
CA ILE A 160 10.54 -4.94 3.67
C ILE A 160 9.77 -5.25 4.96
N THR A 161 10.34 -6.06 5.86
CA THR A 161 9.61 -6.62 7.00
C THR A 161 9.86 -5.88 8.33
N GLY A 162 10.86 -4.98 8.37
CA GLY A 162 11.28 -4.28 9.59
C GLY A 162 12.06 -5.15 10.58
N ARG A 163 12.39 -6.39 10.22
CA ARG A 163 13.10 -7.34 11.06
C ARG A 163 13.83 -8.42 10.25
N ILE A 164 14.70 -9.16 10.93
CA ILE A 164 15.32 -10.40 10.44
C ILE A 164 15.00 -11.58 11.37
N SER A 165 14.38 -11.32 12.53
CA SER A 165 13.92 -12.36 13.46
C SER A 165 12.68 -13.07 12.89
N PRO A 166 12.46 -14.35 13.22
CA PRO A 166 11.27 -15.09 12.79
C PRO A 166 9.95 -14.40 13.15
N GLU A 167 9.89 -13.76 14.32
CA GLU A 167 8.70 -13.15 14.89
C GLU A 167 8.90 -11.67 15.21
N THR A 168 7.79 -10.94 15.32
CA THR A 168 7.75 -9.52 15.69
C THR A 168 8.21 -9.35 17.13
N ASP A 169 9.04 -8.34 17.41
CA ASP A 169 9.44 -7.95 18.76
C ASP A 169 8.26 -7.24 19.47
N LEU A 170 7.72 -7.89 20.50
CA LEU A 170 6.56 -7.39 21.26
C LEU A 170 6.93 -6.40 22.38
N ASN A 171 8.21 -6.04 22.53
CA ASN A 171 8.68 -5.11 23.56
C ASN A 171 8.63 -3.64 23.11
N LYS A 172 8.49 -3.39 21.83
CA LYS A 172 8.46 -2.04 21.22
C LYS A 172 7.35 -1.91 20.18
N ASP A 173 6.98 -0.69 19.89
CA ASP A 173 6.07 -0.40 18.76
C ASP A 173 6.73 -0.68 17.41
N GLY A 174 5.90 -0.88 16.40
CA GLY A 174 6.33 -0.99 15.01
C GLY A 174 6.92 0.31 14.46
N ARG A 175 7.40 0.25 13.23
CA ARG A 175 8.04 1.37 12.52
C ARG A 175 7.11 2.57 12.36
N THR A 176 7.66 3.78 12.29
CA THR A 176 6.93 5.03 12.00
C THR A 176 7.14 5.55 10.58
N ASP A 177 8.24 5.18 9.96
CA ASP A 177 8.59 5.52 8.58
C ASP A 177 7.86 4.64 7.55
N VAL A 178 7.61 3.36 7.88
CA VAL A 178 6.87 2.42 7.03
C VAL A 178 5.59 2.00 7.76
N VAL A 179 4.50 2.70 7.50
CA VAL A 179 3.18 2.44 8.08
C VAL A 179 2.14 2.40 6.98
N TYR A 180 1.46 1.27 6.78
CA TYR A 180 0.40 1.10 5.79
C TYR A 180 -0.53 -0.05 6.16
N GLY A 181 -1.65 -0.15 5.45
CA GLY A 181 -2.64 -1.21 5.62
C GLY A 181 -3.37 -1.11 6.95
N ASP A 182 -3.55 -2.26 7.58
CA ASP A 182 -4.25 -2.42 8.85
C ASP A 182 -3.36 -2.06 10.05
N SER A 183 -3.97 -1.65 11.16
CA SER A 183 -3.27 -1.45 12.43
C SER A 183 -3.44 -2.69 13.32
N HIS A 184 -2.35 -3.11 13.95
CA HIS A 184 -2.30 -4.32 14.76
C HIS A 184 -1.84 -3.98 16.17
N PHE A 185 -2.53 -4.51 17.18
CA PHE A 185 -2.26 -4.23 18.58
C PHE A 185 -1.91 -5.52 19.31
N TYR A 186 -0.84 -5.51 20.09
CA TYR A 186 -0.52 -6.54 21.05
C TYR A 186 -0.95 -6.06 22.44
N LEU A 187 -1.87 -6.80 23.05
CA LEU A 187 -2.40 -6.56 24.38
C LEU A 187 -1.78 -7.63 25.31
N PRO A 188 -0.92 -7.26 26.28
CA PRO A 188 -0.36 -8.24 27.22
C PRO A 188 -1.44 -8.83 28.13
N ALA A 189 -1.17 -9.99 28.72
CA ALA A 189 -2.00 -10.52 29.79
C ALA A 189 -2.11 -9.52 30.94
N GLY A 190 -3.29 -9.40 31.55
CA GLY A 190 -3.58 -8.40 32.57
C GLY A 190 -4.11 -7.07 32.02
N THR A 191 -4.28 -6.92 30.69
CA THR A 191 -4.89 -5.72 30.08
C THR A 191 -6.29 -5.49 30.64
N PRO A 192 -6.60 -4.27 31.11
CA PRO A 192 -7.92 -3.92 31.64
C PRO A 192 -9.01 -3.96 30.59
N ILE A 193 -10.16 -4.57 30.91
CA ILE A 193 -11.38 -4.61 30.09
C ILE A 193 -12.48 -3.87 30.84
N TYR A 194 -13.18 -3.00 30.13
CA TYR A 194 -14.27 -2.17 30.63
C TYR A 194 -15.60 -2.66 30.04
N GLY A 195 -16.68 -2.51 30.80
CA GLY A 195 -18.00 -2.97 30.36
C GLY A 195 -18.62 -2.08 29.29
N ASP A 196 -18.50 -0.78 29.47
CA ASP A 196 -19.13 0.22 28.61
C ASP A 196 -18.12 1.22 28.06
N MET A 197 -18.46 1.82 26.92
CA MET A 197 -17.72 2.93 26.34
C MET A 197 -17.83 4.15 27.25
N PRO A 198 -16.71 4.75 27.71
CA PRO A 198 -16.75 5.95 28.51
C PRO A 198 -17.51 7.09 27.82
N GLU A 199 -18.27 7.87 28.59
CA GLU A 199 -19.00 9.03 28.04
C GLU A 199 -18.07 10.13 27.56
N GLU A 200 -16.97 10.34 28.29
CA GLU A 200 -15.90 11.26 27.92
C GLU A 200 -14.64 10.46 27.51
N ASN A 201 -13.88 10.99 26.55
CA ASN A 201 -12.62 10.39 26.15
C ASN A 201 -11.52 10.66 27.18
N SER A 202 -11.68 10.10 28.38
CA SER A 202 -10.74 10.24 29.49
C SER A 202 -10.53 8.92 30.22
N LEU A 203 -9.47 8.86 31.04
CA LEU A 203 -9.19 7.73 31.95
C LEU A 203 -9.88 7.89 33.30
N ALA A 204 -10.42 9.08 33.61
CA ALA A 204 -11.03 9.37 34.90
C ALA A 204 -12.36 8.61 35.07
N ASN A 205 -12.62 8.20 36.32
CA ASN A 205 -13.89 7.58 36.76
C ASN A 205 -14.25 6.24 36.06
N ASN A 206 -13.35 5.61 35.37
CA ASN A 206 -13.56 4.31 34.72
C ASN A 206 -12.86 3.20 35.52
N SER A 207 -13.61 2.16 35.90
CA SER A 207 -13.07 0.98 36.56
C SER A 207 -13.21 -0.23 35.67
N PRO A 208 -12.14 -1.03 35.49
CA PRO A 208 -12.22 -2.24 34.69
C PRO A 208 -13.13 -3.28 35.36
N VAL A 209 -13.96 -3.96 34.57
CA VAL A 209 -14.80 -5.07 35.02
C VAL A 209 -14.03 -6.38 35.11
N GLN A 210 -12.96 -6.51 34.32
CA GLN A 210 -12.08 -7.68 34.31
C GLN A 210 -10.71 -7.32 33.70
N ARG A 211 -9.80 -8.29 33.68
CA ARG A 211 -8.51 -8.21 33.00
C ARG A 211 -8.32 -9.45 32.15
N THR A 212 -7.59 -9.31 31.02
CA THR A 212 -7.27 -10.46 30.17
C THR A 212 -6.39 -11.47 30.92
N SER A 213 -6.72 -12.75 30.83
CA SER A 213 -5.92 -13.84 31.42
C SER A 213 -4.75 -14.25 30.51
N VAL A 214 -4.87 -14.00 29.20
CA VAL A 214 -3.88 -14.31 28.17
C VAL A 214 -3.64 -13.07 27.31
N PRO A 215 -2.52 -13.00 26.59
CA PRO A 215 -2.32 -11.97 25.58
C PRO A 215 -3.37 -12.03 24.49
N LEU A 216 -3.79 -10.85 23.98
CA LEU A 216 -4.69 -10.74 22.83
C LEU A 216 -4.00 -9.94 21.71
N TYR A 217 -4.35 -10.28 20.48
CA TYR A 217 -3.83 -9.67 19.27
C TYR A 217 -5.01 -9.12 18.47
N VAL A 218 -5.09 -7.79 18.37
CA VAL A 218 -6.24 -7.11 17.76
C VAL A 218 -5.81 -6.47 16.46
N THR A 219 -6.59 -6.69 15.40
CA THR A 219 -6.42 -6.03 14.10
C THR A 219 -7.57 -5.05 13.90
N MET A 220 -7.27 -3.82 13.54
CA MET A 220 -8.20 -2.76 13.16
C MET A 220 -8.02 -2.45 11.68
N SER A 221 -9.06 -2.69 10.88
CA SER A 221 -9.09 -2.50 9.44
C SER A 221 -10.13 -1.49 9.02
N PHE A 222 -9.85 -0.73 7.96
CA PHE A 222 -10.79 0.22 7.37
C PHE A 222 -11.08 -0.14 5.91
N ASP A 223 -12.35 -0.21 5.54
CA ASP A 223 -12.77 -0.45 4.17
C ASP A 223 -14.15 0.14 3.89
N LYS A 224 -14.23 1.04 2.90
CA LYS A 224 -15.48 1.63 2.37
C LYS A 224 -16.49 2.04 3.46
N GLY A 225 -16.01 2.83 4.41
CA GLY A 225 -16.81 3.36 5.53
C GLY A 225 -16.82 2.49 6.77
N ASN A 226 -16.39 1.23 6.67
CA ASN A 226 -16.39 0.32 7.81
C ASN A 226 -15.07 0.35 8.58
N CYS A 227 -15.18 0.18 9.90
CA CYS A 227 -14.08 -0.22 10.75
C CYS A 227 -14.36 -1.62 11.28
N THR A 228 -13.46 -2.55 11.00
CA THR A 228 -13.57 -3.95 11.45
C THR A 228 -12.50 -4.24 12.49
N MET A 229 -12.92 -4.81 13.64
CA MET A 229 -12.03 -5.26 14.70
C MET A 229 -12.03 -6.79 14.74
N VAL A 230 -10.83 -7.38 14.61
CA VAL A 230 -10.62 -8.83 14.71
C VAL A 230 -9.68 -9.10 15.87
N THR A 231 -10.14 -9.89 16.84
CA THR A 231 -9.29 -10.29 17.97
C THR A 231 -8.81 -11.72 17.76
N ARG A 232 -7.54 -11.98 18.06
CA ARG A 232 -6.93 -13.32 18.04
C ARG A 232 -6.28 -13.59 19.38
N GLN A 233 -6.18 -14.86 19.71
CA GLN A 233 -5.34 -15.37 20.80
C GLN A 233 -4.45 -16.49 20.27
N GLN A 234 -3.29 -16.67 20.90
CA GLN A 234 -2.41 -17.79 20.61
C GLN A 234 -3.09 -19.10 21.02
N HIS A 235 -2.97 -20.12 20.22
CA HIS A 235 -3.55 -21.43 20.53
C HIS A 235 -2.79 -22.08 21.69
N GLU A 236 -3.49 -22.67 22.67
CA GLU A 236 -2.91 -23.19 23.92
C GLU A 236 -1.87 -24.29 23.69
N VAL A 237 -2.04 -25.14 22.68
CA VAL A 237 -1.18 -26.27 22.37
C VAL A 237 -0.24 -26.01 21.21
N LEU A 238 -0.71 -25.27 20.20
CA LEU A 238 0.02 -24.97 18.96
C LEU A 238 0.56 -23.54 19.06
N SER A 239 1.75 -23.36 19.62
CA SER A 239 2.34 -22.07 19.98
C SER A 239 2.56 -21.11 18.80
N ASP A 240 2.58 -21.61 17.57
CA ASP A 240 2.73 -20.80 16.35
C ASP A 240 1.41 -20.55 15.60
N THR A 241 0.28 -20.92 16.20
CA THR A 241 -1.06 -20.77 15.65
C THR A 241 -1.87 -19.74 16.45
N TYR A 242 -2.56 -18.86 15.74
CA TYR A 242 -3.41 -17.81 16.31
C TYR A 242 -4.84 -18.01 15.84
N THR A 243 -5.79 -18.11 16.76
CA THR A 243 -7.21 -18.34 16.48
C THR A 243 -8.03 -17.09 16.75
N GLU A 244 -9.06 -16.85 15.93
CA GLU A 244 -9.97 -15.75 16.13
C GLU A 244 -10.86 -15.96 17.35
N VAL A 245 -11.04 -14.91 18.13
CA VAL A 245 -11.90 -14.84 19.31
C VAL A 245 -13.20 -14.15 18.92
N GLY A 246 -14.26 -14.93 18.77
CA GLY A 246 -15.55 -14.43 18.30
C GLY A 246 -15.54 -14.02 16.83
N SER A 247 -16.70 -13.57 16.34
CA SER A 247 -16.83 -13.05 14.97
C SER A 247 -16.29 -11.62 14.87
N PRO A 248 -15.74 -11.20 13.71
CA PRO A 248 -15.31 -9.83 13.50
C PRO A 248 -16.36 -8.79 13.86
N LEU A 249 -15.98 -7.73 14.56
CA LEU A 249 -16.87 -6.64 14.95
C LEU A 249 -16.78 -5.53 13.89
N ILE A 250 -17.87 -5.31 13.18
CA ILE A 250 -17.97 -4.27 12.15
C ILE A 250 -18.71 -3.07 12.73
N ASN A 251 -18.08 -1.89 12.70
CA ASN A 251 -18.65 -0.62 13.13
C ASN A 251 -19.25 -0.68 14.58
N ALA A 252 -18.61 -1.45 15.47
CA ALA A 252 -19.09 -1.63 16.84
C ALA A 252 -19.19 -0.30 17.63
N ASP A 253 -18.33 0.67 17.30
CA ASP A 253 -18.22 1.93 18.00
C ASP A 253 -18.88 3.11 17.24
N GLY A 254 -19.56 2.85 16.14
CA GLY A 254 -20.28 3.86 15.38
C GLY A 254 -20.49 3.51 13.91
N LYS A 255 -21.63 3.91 13.37
CA LYS A 255 -21.99 3.69 11.96
C LYS A 255 -21.06 4.46 11.02
N ASP A 256 -20.71 3.86 9.89
CA ASP A 256 -19.85 4.46 8.87
C ASP A 256 -18.56 5.06 9.48
N TYR A 257 -17.95 4.31 10.40
CA TYR A 257 -16.91 4.79 11.32
C TYR A 257 -15.73 5.42 10.57
N GLU A 258 -15.26 4.78 9.49
CA GLU A 258 -14.15 5.30 8.68
C GLU A 258 -14.47 6.65 8.06
N TYR A 259 -15.68 6.81 7.48
CA TYR A 259 -16.07 8.07 6.86
C TYR A 259 -16.29 9.20 7.88
N ASN A 260 -16.43 8.86 9.17
CA ASN A 260 -16.69 9.79 10.25
C ASN A 260 -15.45 10.11 11.13
N LEU A 261 -14.25 9.63 10.75
CA LEU A 261 -13.04 9.84 11.56
C LEU A 261 -12.75 11.31 11.87
N TYR A 262 -13.01 12.23 10.95
CA TYR A 262 -12.84 13.67 11.19
C TYR A 262 -13.77 14.16 12.31
N SER A 263 -15.04 13.79 12.28
CA SER A 263 -16.00 14.15 13.30
C SER A 263 -15.66 13.55 14.67
N TYR A 264 -15.23 12.28 14.69
CA TYR A 264 -14.76 11.62 15.91
C TYR A 264 -13.49 12.28 16.46
N ALA A 265 -12.56 12.70 15.60
CA ALA A 265 -11.35 13.41 16.02
C ALA A 265 -11.69 14.73 16.74
N LEU A 266 -12.61 15.52 16.17
CA LEU A 266 -13.09 16.76 16.80
C LEU A 266 -13.76 16.51 18.15
N GLN A 267 -14.55 15.43 18.27
CA GLN A 267 -15.29 15.11 19.50
C GLN A 267 -14.40 14.52 20.58
N LEU A 268 -13.60 13.50 20.21
CA LEU A 268 -12.85 12.70 21.18
C LEU A 268 -11.52 13.35 21.57
N TYR A 269 -10.97 14.18 20.69
CA TYR A 269 -9.67 14.83 20.90
C TYR A 269 -9.77 16.36 20.69
N PRO A 270 -10.67 17.06 21.43
CA PRO A 270 -10.95 18.47 21.16
C PRO A 270 -9.76 19.40 21.36
N LYS A 271 -8.71 18.97 22.09
CA LYS A 271 -7.49 19.74 22.31
C LYS A 271 -6.40 19.50 21.26
N SER A 272 -6.52 18.45 20.46
CA SER A 272 -5.57 18.05 19.42
C SER A 272 -6.24 17.21 18.33
N PRO A 273 -7.24 17.73 17.61
CA PRO A 273 -8.04 16.91 16.69
C PRO A 273 -7.22 16.28 15.57
N SER A 274 -6.18 16.96 15.07
CA SER A 274 -5.32 16.46 14.00
C SER A 274 -4.50 15.24 14.45
N ALA A 275 -3.88 15.30 15.64
CA ALA A 275 -3.22 14.16 16.26
C ALA A 275 -4.21 13.07 16.66
N GLY A 276 -5.41 13.47 17.12
CA GLY A 276 -6.53 12.57 17.40
C GLY A 276 -7.01 11.80 16.18
N TYR A 277 -6.98 12.41 15.02
CA TYR A 277 -7.26 11.71 13.75
C TYR A 277 -6.25 10.58 13.51
N GLU A 278 -4.96 10.83 13.75
CA GLU A 278 -3.93 9.78 13.64
C GLU A 278 -4.14 8.67 14.70
N MET A 279 -4.50 9.02 15.95
CA MET A 279 -4.84 8.02 16.96
C MET A 279 -5.98 7.12 16.49
N LEU A 280 -7.05 7.68 15.94
CA LEU A 280 -8.19 6.92 15.44
C LEU A 280 -7.81 6.06 14.21
N ARG A 281 -6.93 6.56 13.36
CA ARG A 281 -6.52 5.90 12.11
C ARG A 281 -5.45 4.84 12.33
N PHE A 282 -4.40 5.12 13.11
CA PHE A 282 -3.23 4.27 13.23
C PHE A 282 -3.09 3.59 14.59
N GLY A 283 -3.91 3.98 15.59
CA GLY A 283 -3.73 3.55 16.97
C GLY A 283 -2.64 4.33 17.73
N ARG A 284 -1.96 5.23 17.07
CA ARG A 284 -0.90 6.09 17.61
C ARG A 284 -0.69 7.32 16.73
N VAL A 285 0.03 8.31 17.24
CA VAL A 285 0.54 9.42 16.43
C VAL A 285 1.77 8.93 15.65
N VAL A 286 1.77 9.13 14.34
CA VAL A 286 2.84 8.68 13.43
C VAL A 286 3.71 9.85 12.97
N ASN A 287 3.11 11.00 12.68
CA ASN A 287 3.83 12.20 12.20
C ASN A 287 4.23 13.11 13.38
N THR A 288 4.98 12.57 14.34
CA THR A 288 5.33 13.25 15.62
C THR A 288 6.11 14.54 15.47
N GLU A 289 6.67 14.83 14.28
CA GLU A 289 7.30 16.12 13.98
C GLU A 289 6.28 17.26 13.89
N TYR A 290 5.05 16.96 13.51
CA TYR A 290 3.98 17.92 13.23
C TYR A 290 2.73 17.72 14.10
N GLU A 291 2.60 16.58 14.75
CA GLU A 291 1.41 16.18 15.50
C GLU A 291 1.75 15.92 16.97
N GLU A 292 1.03 16.56 17.86
CA GLU A 292 1.16 16.37 19.30
C GLU A 292 -0.22 16.06 19.90
N LEU A 293 -0.32 14.93 20.60
CA LEU A 293 -1.53 14.52 21.28
C LEU A 293 -1.65 15.23 22.63
N VAL A 294 -2.79 15.87 22.90
CA VAL A 294 -3.05 16.61 24.15
C VAL A 294 -4.35 16.11 24.82
N PRO A 295 -4.27 15.52 26.04
CA PRO A 295 -3.03 15.14 26.74
C PRO A 295 -2.29 14.00 26.04
N ALA A 296 -0.98 13.86 26.30
CA ALA A 296 -0.14 12.85 25.64
C ALA A 296 -0.57 11.40 25.89
N ASP A 297 -1.37 11.15 26.91
CA ASP A 297 -1.96 9.85 27.28
C ASP A 297 -3.47 9.78 26.98
N ALA A 298 -3.98 10.63 26.10
CA ALA A 298 -5.38 10.56 25.68
C ALA A 298 -5.72 9.16 25.15
N PRO A 299 -6.79 8.52 25.66
CA PRO A 299 -7.08 7.12 25.37
C PRO A 299 -7.63 6.92 23.96
N LEU A 300 -7.47 5.69 23.45
CA LEU A 300 -8.14 5.18 22.27
C LEU A 300 -9.09 4.05 22.68
N TRP A 301 -10.30 4.38 23.01
CA TRP A 301 -11.32 3.41 23.43
C TRP A 301 -11.91 2.68 22.23
N ARG A 302 -11.88 1.33 22.29
CA ARG A 302 -12.42 0.47 21.23
C ARG A 302 -13.09 -0.77 21.80
N THR A 303 -14.20 -1.16 21.19
CA THR A 303 -14.87 -2.42 21.50
C THR A 303 -14.18 -3.57 20.77
N ILE A 304 -13.79 -4.59 21.52
CA ILE A 304 -13.14 -5.80 20.99
C ILE A 304 -13.85 -7.06 21.48
N ASN A 305 -13.59 -8.20 20.83
CA ASN A 305 -13.93 -9.48 21.41
C ASN A 305 -12.86 -9.91 22.43
N THR A 306 -13.31 -10.55 23.50
CA THR A 306 -12.46 -11.22 24.48
C THR A 306 -12.96 -12.65 24.67
N PRO A 307 -12.20 -13.58 25.27
CA PRO A 307 -12.68 -14.94 25.54
C PRO A 307 -13.97 -15.00 26.37
N GLN A 308 -14.27 -13.94 27.12
CA GLN A 308 -15.47 -13.84 27.96
C GLN A 308 -16.64 -13.07 27.31
N GLY A 309 -16.46 -12.60 26.08
CA GLY A 309 -17.45 -11.82 25.35
C GLY A 309 -16.90 -10.48 24.87
N LYS A 310 -17.77 -9.53 24.52
CA LYS A 310 -17.35 -8.20 24.10
C LYS A 310 -16.94 -7.37 25.31
N GLY A 311 -15.91 -6.54 25.12
CA GLY A 311 -15.46 -5.58 26.12
C GLY A 311 -14.82 -4.36 25.47
N VAL A 312 -14.71 -3.28 26.23
CA VAL A 312 -14.08 -2.03 25.81
C VAL A 312 -12.65 -1.97 26.35
N VAL A 313 -11.71 -1.59 25.52
CA VAL A 313 -10.28 -1.48 25.86
C VAL A 313 -9.73 -0.14 25.42
N ASN A 314 -8.84 0.43 26.22
CA ASN A 314 -8.02 1.56 25.78
C ASN A 314 -6.81 1.02 24.98
N LEU A 315 -6.92 1.00 23.65
CA LEU A 315 -5.83 0.58 22.76
C LEU A 315 -4.65 1.56 22.73
N GLY A 316 -4.80 2.79 23.25
CA GLY A 316 -3.74 3.77 23.39
C GLY A 316 -2.97 3.67 24.73
N ALA A 317 -3.19 2.62 25.53
CA ALA A 317 -2.48 2.43 26.79
C ALA A 317 -0.98 2.14 26.56
N ARG A 318 -0.11 2.61 27.47
CA ARG A 318 1.36 2.56 27.34
C ARG A 318 1.96 1.16 27.26
N ASP A 319 1.27 0.16 27.76
CA ASP A 319 1.67 -1.25 27.77
C ASP A 319 1.20 -2.01 26.50
N ILE A 320 0.31 -1.44 25.73
CA ILE A 320 -0.10 -1.98 24.42
C ILE A 320 0.89 -1.55 23.35
N ARG A 321 1.26 -2.47 22.48
CA ARG A 321 2.15 -2.21 21.33
C ARG A 321 1.35 -2.12 20.05
N VAL A 322 1.75 -1.19 19.19
CA VAL A 322 1.04 -0.88 17.94
C VAL A 322 1.95 -1.09 16.75
N TYR A 323 1.45 -1.83 15.77
CA TYR A 323 2.11 -2.17 14.51
C TYR A 323 1.20 -1.86 13.33
N SER A 324 1.74 -1.98 12.13
CA SER A 324 0.97 -1.94 10.88
C SER A 324 1.26 -3.18 10.02
N ASP A 325 0.56 -3.34 8.89
CA ASP A 325 0.92 -4.36 7.89
C ASP A 325 2.39 -4.21 7.44
N GLY A 326 2.96 -2.99 7.49
CA GLY A 326 4.37 -2.74 7.21
C GLY A 326 5.36 -3.45 8.13
N ASP A 327 4.93 -3.94 9.28
CA ASP A 327 5.75 -4.69 10.23
C ASP A 327 5.63 -6.22 10.07
N PHE A 328 4.78 -6.70 9.19
CA PHE A 328 4.54 -8.13 8.95
C PHE A 328 4.28 -8.92 10.25
N PRO A 329 3.25 -8.58 11.04
CA PRO A 329 3.03 -9.19 12.36
C PRO A 329 2.87 -10.70 12.28
N HIS A 330 3.62 -11.46 13.11
CA HIS A 330 3.64 -12.93 13.03
C HIS A 330 2.29 -13.59 13.37
N TRP A 331 1.47 -12.97 14.21
CA TRP A 331 0.11 -13.47 14.52
C TRP A 331 -0.89 -13.32 13.35
N THR A 332 -0.51 -12.63 12.29
CA THR A 332 -1.27 -12.61 11.03
C THR A 332 -0.80 -13.68 10.05
N GLY A 333 0.16 -14.52 10.48
CA GLY A 333 0.70 -15.65 9.73
C GLY A 333 2.11 -15.43 9.16
N TRP A 334 2.63 -14.20 9.11
CA TRP A 334 3.94 -13.90 8.55
C TRP A 334 5.09 -14.38 9.45
N LYS A 335 5.97 -15.22 8.92
CA LYS A 335 7.15 -15.72 9.63
C LYS A 335 8.35 -15.77 8.71
N LEU A 336 9.50 -15.27 9.19
CA LEU A 336 10.78 -15.42 8.50
C LEU A 336 11.37 -16.76 8.86
N VAL A 337 11.76 -17.54 7.86
CA VAL A 337 12.28 -18.91 8.01
C VAL A 337 13.69 -18.97 7.44
N ASN A 338 14.67 -19.22 8.33
CA ASN A 338 16.08 -19.36 7.98
C ASN A 338 16.72 -20.44 8.89
N ASP A 339 16.04 -21.58 9.02
CA ASP A 339 16.42 -22.69 9.89
C ASP A 339 16.86 -23.95 9.12
N ASP A 340 17.11 -23.81 7.82
CA ASP A 340 17.77 -24.77 6.97
C ASP A 340 19.12 -24.17 6.49
N ALA A 341 20.18 -24.57 7.14
CA ALA A 341 21.51 -23.97 6.95
C ALA A 341 22.29 -24.60 5.78
N ASP A 342 21.82 -25.73 5.23
CA ASP A 342 22.50 -26.38 4.13
C ASP A 342 22.26 -25.62 2.80
N THR A 343 22.99 -26.00 1.78
CA THR A 343 22.96 -25.37 0.45
C THR A 343 22.38 -26.28 -0.62
N ASN A 344 21.81 -27.43 -0.20
CA ASN A 344 21.21 -28.38 -1.14
C ASN A 344 19.78 -27.95 -1.51
N SER A 345 19.14 -28.70 -2.40
CA SER A 345 17.77 -28.42 -2.82
C SER A 345 16.71 -29.06 -1.94
N GLN A 346 17.08 -29.95 -0.99
CA GLN A 346 16.13 -30.60 -0.10
C GLN A 346 15.69 -29.60 0.99
N CYS A 347 14.40 -29.54 1.24
CA CYS A 347 13.87 -28.76 2.38
C CYS A 347 14.03 -29.56 3.67
N ASN A 348 14.95 -29.13 4.53
CA ASN A 348 15.20 -29.68 5.85
C ASN A 348 14.77 -28.72 6.99
N SER A 349 14.07 -27.64 6.68
CA SER A 349 13.57 -26.68 7.66
C SER A 349 12.59 -27.32 8.66
N PRO A 350 12.89 -27.36 9.96
CA PRO A 350 11.95 -27.82 10.98
C PRO A 350 10.64 -27.02 10.97
N THR A 351 10.71 -25.70 10.72
CA THR A 351 9.53 -24.84 10.65
C THR A 351 8.61 -25.22 9.51
N ILE A 352 9.14 -25.49 8.31
CA ILE A 352 8.33 -25.85 7.14
C ILE A 352 7.79 -27.27 7.27
N LEU A 353 8.58 -28.19 7.82
CA LEU A 353 8.18 -29.58 7.99
C LEU A 353 7.26 -29.83 9.18
N CYS A 354 6.99 -28.81 10.00
CA CYS A 354 6.06 -28.92 11.11
C CYS A 354 4.64 -29.21 10.61
N THR A 355 4.07 -30.33 11.00
CA THR A 355 2.74 -30.78 10.56
C THR A 355 1.58 -29.98 11.15
N THR A 356 1.84 -29.03 12.04
CA THR A 356 0.82 -28.22 12.70
C THR A 356 0.32 -27.04 11.84
N ARG A 357 1.04 -26.69 10.77
CA ARG A 357 0.66 -25.62 9.84
C ARG A 357 0.03 -26.18 8.57
N ASN A 358 -1.21 -25.77 8.31
CA ASN A 358 -1.92 -26.10 7.08
C ASN A 358 -1.67 -25.11 5.93
N ASP A 359 -1.15 -23.90 6.23
CA ASP A 359 -0.87 -22.86 5.25
C ASP A 359 0.55 -22.29 5.43
N LEU A 360 1.39 -22.52 4.44
CA LEU A 360 2.79 -22.05 4.40
C LEU A 360 2.96 -20.79 3.54
N SER A 361 1.90 -20.27 2.92
CA SER A 361 2.00 -19.20 1.93
C SER A 361 2.50 -17.86 2.50
N ARG A 362 2.42 -17.65 3.83
CA ARG A 362 2.97 -16.47 4.50
C ARG A 362 4.34 -16.70 5.17
N MET A 363 4.98 -17.83 4.89
CA MET A 363 6.38 -18.03 5.23
C MET A 363 7.26 -17.26 4.25
N ILE A 364 8.25 -16.55 4.76
CA ILE A 364 9.28 -15.88 3.96
C ILE A 364 10.55 -16.67 4.19
N CYS A 365 11.01 -17.40 3.18
CA CYS A 365 12.00 -18.45 3.34
C CYS A 365 13.34 -18.07 2.71
N HIS A 366 14.45 -18.29 3.45
CA HIS A 366 15.80 -18.02 3.01
C HIS A 366 16.51 -19.29 2.58
N PHE A 367 16.70 -19.50 1.27
CA PHE A 367 17.37 -20.66 0.71
C PHE A 367 18.04 -20.32 -0.64
N PRO A 368 18.88 -21.24 -1.22
CA PRO A 368 19.57 -20.98 -2.48
C PRO A 368 18.62 -20.71 -3.64
N LEU A 369 19.00 -19.78 -4.52
CA LEU A 369 18.28 -19.56 -5.77
C LEU A 369 18.35 -20.82 -6.65
N GLU A 370 17.19 -21.33 -7.08
CA GLU A 370 17.07 -22.58 -7.84
C GLU A 370 17.74 -22.51 -9.23
N TRP A 371 17.87 -21.31 -9.78
CA TRP A 371 18.23 -21.05 -11.17
C TRP A 371 19.69 -20.63 -11.37
N ASP A 372 20.58 -21.00 -10.44
CA ASP A 372 22.02 -20.80 -10.55
C ASP A 372 22.71 -22.08 -11.05
N SER A 373 23.14 -22.06 -12.32
CA SER A 373 23.75 -23.21 -12.99
C SER A 373 25.02 -23.74 -12.29
N ALA A 374 25.78 -22.85 -11.63
CA ALA A 374 27.01 -23.22 -10.92
C ALA A 374 26.76 -24.10 -9.69
N THR A 375 25.55 -24.12 -9.16
CA THR A 375 25.17 -24.84 -7.94
C THR A 375 24.30 -26.07 -8.17
N VAL A 376 23.83 -26.31 -9.42
CA VAL A 376 22.88 -27.41 -9.71
C VAL A 376 23.41 -28.76 -9.23
N GLU A 377 24.63 -29.14 -9.59
CA GLU A 377 25.17 -30.46 -9.21
C GLU A 377 25.24 -30.63 -7.70
N SER A 378 25.79 -29.66 -6.99
CA SER A 378 25.91 -29.71 -5.52
C SER A 378 24.55 -29.68 -4.81
N ARG A 379 23.57 -28.96 -5.36
CA ARG A 379 22.23 -28.88 -4.78
C ARG A 379 21.46 -30.20 -4.87
N PHE A 380 21.74 -31.03 -5.89
CA PHE A 380 21.08 -32.33 -6.08
C PHE A 380 21.92 -33.54 -5.62
N GLU A 381 23.09 -33.33 -4.98
CA GLU A 381 23.97 -34.40 -4.49
C GLU A 381 23.26 -35.37 -3.53
N TRP A 382 22.31 -34.87 -2.72
CA TRP A 382 21.55 -35.67 -1.75
C TRP A 382 20.73 -36.80 -2.40
N LEU A 383 20.43 -36.73 -3.70
CA LEU A 383 19.71 -37.78 -4.44
C LEU A 383 20.55 -39.03 -4.69
N LYS A 384 21.86 -38.96 -4.48
CA LYS A 384 22.80 -40.09 -4.62
C LYS A 384 22.77 -41.05 -3.45
N SER A 385 22.06 -40.73 -2.38
CA SER A 385 21.99 -41.50 -1.15
C SER A 385 20.56 -41.73 -0.70
N PRO A 386 20.25 -42.87 -0.05
CA PRO A 386 18.95 -43.05 0.60
C PRO A 386 18.71 -41.95 1.63
N ASN A 387 17.47 -41.46 1.72
CA ASN A 387 17.08 -40.40 2.64
C ASN A 387 15.59 -40.54 2.99
N ASP A 388 15.03 -39.57 3.71
CA ASP A 388 13.62 -39.58 4.15
C ASP A 388 12.62 -39.52 2.99
N VAL A 389 13.05 -39.09 1.79
CA VAL A 389 12.20 -38.99 0.61
C VAL A 389 12.42 -40.18 -0.32
N LEU A 390 13.67 -40.59 -0.49
CA LEU A 390 14.06 -41.65 -1.41
C LEU A 390 14.60 -42.86 -0.62
N SER A 391 13.89 -43.98 -0.63
CA SER A 391 14.34 -45.24 -0.04
C SER A 391 15.50 -45.87 -0.79
N LYS A 392 15.69 -45.51 -2.06
CA LYS A 392 16.81 -45.92 -2.93
C LYS A 392 17.39 -44.67 -3.60
N PRO A 393 18.72 -44.63 -3.79
CA PRO A 393 19.34 -43.54 -4.53
C PRO A 393 18.80 -43.47 -5.96
N MET A 394 18.79 -42.26 -6.51
CA MET A 394 18.56 -42.08 -7.94
C MET A 394 19.70 -42.76 -8.75
N THR A 395 19.38 -43.36 -9.90
CA THR A 395 20.43 -43.92 -10.77
C THR A 395 21.27 -42.80 -11.38
N GLU A 396 22.55 -43.06 -11.67
CA GLU A 396 23.40 -42.04 -12.30
C GLU A 396 22.82 -41.50 -13.61
N PRO A 397 22.28 -42.32 -14.54
CA PRO A 397 21.67 -41.79 -15.76
C PRO A 397 20.45 -40.91 -15.54
N ASP A 398 19.60 -41.23 -14.53
CA ASP A 398 18.44 -40.43 -14.22
C ASP A 398 18.82 -39.09 -13.55
N LEU A 399 19.84 -39.12 -12.71
CA LEU A 399 20.40 -37.92 -12.09
C LEU A 399 21.05 -36.99 -13.12
N ASP A 400 21.84 -37.54 -14.07
CA ASP A 400 22.44 -36.75 -15.14
C ASP A 400 21.38 -36.07 -15.99
N LEU A 401 20.31 -36.75 -16.35
CA LEU A 401 19.17 -36.16 -17.08
C LEU A 401 18.49 -35.05 -16.30
N LEU A 402 18.30 -35.24 -14.99
CA LEU A 402 17.75 -34.20 -14.12
C LEU A 402 18.66 -32.95 -14.06
N ILE A 403 19.97 -33.17 -13.87
CA ILE A 403 20.95 -32.08 -13.81
C ILE A 403 21.01 -31.31 -15.13
N GLU A 404 21.00 -32.01 -16.26
CA GLU A 404 20.99 -31.38 -17.60
C GLU A 404 19.70 -30.57 -17.80
N HIS A 405 18.55 -31.09 -17.39
CA HIS A 405 17.29 -30.40 -17.44
C HIS A 405 17.32 -29.11 -16.58
N CYS A 406 17.75 -29.22 -15.31
CA CYS A 406 17.86 -28.07 -14.42
C CYS A 406 18.83 -27.00 -14.99
N LYS A 407 19.99 -27.41 -15.49
CA LYS A 407 20.97 -26.49 -16.10
C LYS A 407 20.39 -25.77 -17.32
N ALA A 408 19.61 -26.47 -18.15
CA ALA A 408 18.96 -25.88 -19.32
C ALA A 408 17.95 -24.78 -18.95
N LEU A 409 17.42 -24.81 -17.76
CA LEU A 409 16.45 -23.82 -17.26
C LEU A 409 17.10 -22.70 -16.43
N CYS A 410 18.37 -22.82 -16.01
CA CYS A 410 19.05 -21.80 -15.20
C CYS A 410 19.21 -20.46 -15.91
N LEU A 411 19.38 -19.40 -15.14
CA LEU A 411 19.67 -18.06 -15.66
C LEU A 411 20.99 -18.03 -16.45
N VAL A 412 20.98 -17.28 -17.53
CA VAL A 412 22.21 -17.02 -18.31
C VAL A 412 23.05 -16.01 -17.54
N ASP A 413 24.33 -16.36 -17.29
CA ASP A 413 25.28 -15.46 -16.61
C ASP A 413 24.70 -14.80 -15.35
N ASN A 414 24.21 -15.63 -14.40
CA ASN A 414 23.46 -15.20 -13.23
C ASN A 414 23.83 -13.77 -12.76
N PRO A 415 22.99 -12.74 -13.02
CA PRO A 415 23.32 -11.34 -12.75
C PRO A 415 23.12 -10.94 -11.29
N LEU A 416 22.70 -11.87 -10.42
CA LEU A 416 22.34 -11.60 -9.04
C LEU A 416 23.58 -11.68 -8.14
N PRO A 417 23.76 -10.73 -7.21
CA PRO A 417 24.94 -10.69 -6.33
C PRO A 417 24.93 -11.78 -5.25
N ALA A 418 23.75 -12.28 -4.89
CA ALA A 418 23.57 -13.25 -3.82
C ALA A 418 23.14 -14.62 -4.36
N ARG A 419 23.71 -15.69 -3.77
CA ARG A 419 23.35 -17.08 -4.12
C ARG A 419 22.20 -17.61 -3.26
N ARG A 420 22.02 -17.10 -2.05
CA ARG A 420 20.86 -17.32 -1.17
C ARG A 420 20.05 -16.04 -1.14
N VAL A 421 18.74 -16.16 -1.22
CA VAL A 421 17.81 -15.03 -1.26
C VAL A 421 16.57 -15.36 -0.43
N TRP A 422 15.82 -14.33 -0.07
CA TRP A 422 14.55 -14.46 0.63
C TRP A 422 13.42 -14.56 -0.39
N HIS A 423 12.71 -15.68 -0.36
CA HIS A 423 11.62 -16.00 -1.25
C HIS A 423 10.28 -15.73 -0.60
N PHE A 424 9.34 -15.23 -1.37
CA PHE A 424 7.95 -14.98 -0.97
C PHE A 424 7.00 -15.84 -1.81
N ASP A 425 5.88 -16.27 -1.22
CA ASP A 425 4.73 -16.67 -2.06
C ASP A 425 4.27 -15.45 -2.84
N PRO A 426 4.35 -15.46 -4.17
CA PRO A 426 4.03 -14.29 -4.99
C PRO A 426 2.59 -13.79 -4.82
N ARG A 427 1.62 -14.68 -4.53
CA ARG A 427 0.22 -14.31 -4.27
C ARG A 427 0.09 -13.48 -3.01
N GLN A 428 0.73 -13.93 -1.92
CA GLN A 428 0.70 -13.24 -0.64
C GLN A 428 1.49 -11.94 -0.69
N PHE A 429 2.61 -11.90 -1.40
CA PHE A 429 3.37 -10.67 -1.62
C PHE A 429 2.51 -9.61 -2.33
N ILE A 430 1.88 -9.97 -3.44
CA ILE A 430 1.03 -9.06 -4.21
C ILE A 430 -0.17 -8.61 -3.37
N ALA A 431 -0.91 -9.55 -2.75
CA ALA A 431 -2.07 -9.22 -1.92
C ALA A 431 -1.72 -8.31 -0.74
N HIS A 432 -0.55 -8.50 -0.13
CA HIS A 432 -0.06 -7.68 0.97
C HIS A 432 0.25 -6.24 0.51
N PHE A 433 1.06 -6.10 -0.55
CA PHE A 433 1.48 -4.78 -1.01
C PHE A 433 0.41 -3.98 -1.74
N ARG A 434 -0.68 -4.60 -2.20
CA ARG A 434 -1.87 -3.88 -2.68
C ARG A 434 -2.51 -3.01 -1.61
N LYS A 435 -2.29 -3.29 -0.33
CA LYS A 435 -2.74 -2.47 0.81
C LYS A 435 -1.78 -1.32 1.13
N CYS A 436 -0.60 -1.25 0.50
CA CYS A 436 0.43 -0.29 0.86
C CYS A 436 -0.04 1.16 0.69
N GLY A 437 -0.63 1.51 -0.45
CA GLY A 437 -1.15 2.85 -0.72
C GLY A 437 -0.09 3.98 -0.67
N TRP A 438 1.17 3.67 -0.37
CA TRP A 438 2.26 4.62 -0.45
C TRP A 438 2.69 4.81 -1.90
N LEU A 439 2.78 6.07 -2.33
CA LEU A 439 3.25 6.43 -3.66
C LEU A 439 4.70 6.90 -3.57
N GLY A 440 5.61 6.14 -4.15
CA GLY A 440 6.99 6.53 -4.35
C GLY A 440 7.12 7.53 -5.50
N GLU A 441 8.36 8.02 -5.71
CA GLU A 441 8.66 8.97 -6.79
C GLU A 441 8.19 8.47 -8.16
N ASN A 442 8.54 7.24 -8.51
CA ASN A 442 8.16 6.65 -9.79
C ASN A 442 6.64 6.46 -9.92
N ASP A 443 5.95 6.12 -8.82
CA ASP A 443 4.49 5.99 -8.81
C ASP A 443 3.82 7.33 -9.10
N ILE A 444 4.23 8.42 -8.43
CA ILE A 444 3.70 9.78 -8.66
C ILE A 444 3.95 10.21 -10.11
N ILE A 445 5.16 9.98 -10.62
CA ILE A 445 5.53 10.32 -12.00
C ILE A 445 4.66 9.52 -12.99
N SER A 446 4.45 8.23 -12.75
CA SER A 446 3.62 7.40 -13.63
C SER A 446 2.17 7.87 -13.65
N VAL A 447 1.61 8.19 -12.48
CA VAL A 447 0.24 8.72 -12.36
C VAL A 447 0.07 10.04 -13.10
N VAL A 448 1.06 10.94 -13.03
CA VAL A 448 0.96 12.28 -13.66
C VAL A 448 1.46 12.29 -15.11
N ARG A 449 2.56 11.59 -15.42
CA ARG A 449 3.22 11.65 -16.74
C ARG A 449 2.46 10.92 -17.84
N ARG A 450 1.91 9.74 -17.57
CA ARG A 450 1.16 8.96 -18.58
C ARG A 450 -0.11 9.69 -19.05
N TYR A 451 -0.64 10.57 -18.22
CA TYR A 451 -1.73 11.47 -18.57
C TYR A 451 -1.48 12.24 -19.86
N GLN A 452 -0.23 12.54 -20.18
CA GLN A 452 0.16 13.43 -21.25
C GLN A 452 0.11 12.81 -22.65
N ASN A 453 0.15 11.50 -22.76
CA ASN A 453 0.13 10.80 -24.05
C ASN A 453 -1.29 10.50 -24.54
N ALA A 454 -2.31 10.69 -23.69
CA ALA A 454 -3.67 10.26 -23.94
C ALA A 454 -4.61 11.34 -24.50
N TYR A 455 -4.24 12.64 -24.41
CA TYR A 455 -5.15 13.73 -24.76
C TYR A 455 -4.54 14.74 -25.75
N PRO A 456 -5.34 15.31 -26.69
CA PRO A 456 -4.86 16.34 -27.61
C PRO A 456 -4.42 17.59 -26.83
N MET A 457 -3.29 18.17 -27.24
CA MET A 457 -2.65 19.34 -26.63
C MET A 457 -3.41 20.62 -26.93
N THR A 458 -4.50 20.90 -26.23
CA THR A 458 -5.32 22.10 -26.45
C THR A 458 -5.08 23.23 -25.45
N SER A 459 -4.29 22.99 -24.37
CA SER A 459 -3.97 24.01 -23.36
C SER A 459 -2.63 23.75 -22.67
N GLU A 460 -2.09 24.73 -21.96
CA GLU A 460 -0.90 24.56 -21.12
C GLU A 460 -1.07 23.47 -20.05
N LEU A 461 -2.30 23.24 -19.57
CA LEU A 461 -2.61 22.25 -18.56
C LEU A 461 -2.58 20.82 -19.12
N THR A 462 -2.66 20.63 -20.43
CA THR A 462 -2.56 19.34 -21.12
C THR A 462 -1.21 19.14 -21.83
N ARG A 463 -0.30 20.11 -21.77
CA ARG A 463 1.01 20.01 -22.41
C ARG A 463 1.85 18.89 -21.80
N PRO A 464 2.57 18.08 -22.60
CA PRO A 464 3.49 17.06 -22.09
C PRO A 464 4.56 17.66 -21.15
N LEU A 465 4.75 17.06 -19.97
CA LEU A 465 5.83 17.39 -19.06
C LEU A 465 6.91 16.30 -19.14
N SER A 466 8.16 16.67 -19.14
CA SER A 466 9.25 15.70 -19.06
C SER A 466 9.29 15.03 -17.68
N LYS A 467 9.93 13.84 -17.60
CA LYS A 467 10.19 13.19 -16.31
C LYS A 467 10.96 14.12 -15.37
N ASP A 468 11.99 14.80 -15.89
CA ASP A 468 12.84 15.69 -15.11
C ASP A 468 12.08 16.89 -14.56
N THR A 469 11.16 17.48 -15.35
CA THR A 469 10.28 18.54 -14.86
C THR A 469 9.38 18.07 -13.72
N LEU A 470 8.85 16.86 -13.77
CA LEU A 470 8.02 16.32 -12.70
C LEU A 470 8.84 16.00 -11.45
N ILE A 471 10.03 15.42 -11.60
CA ILE A 471 10.97 15.19 -10.50
C ILE A 471 11.29 16.51 -9.82
N GLU A 472 11.67 17.54 -10.59
CA GLU A 472 11.94 18.88 -10.04
C GLU A 472 10.73 19.41 -9.24
N ARG A 473 9.51 19.26 -9.78
CA ARG A 473 8.29 19.77 -9.12
C ARG A 473 7.94 19.08 -7.81
N ILE A 474 8.29 17.82 -7.64
CA ILE A 474 7.98 17.06 -6.40
C ILE A 474 9.11 17.08 -5.37
N ILE A 475 10.31 17.52 -5.76
CA ILE A 475 11.48 17.56 -4.88
C ILE A 475 11.85 19.00 -4.51
N SER A 476 11.91 19.92 -5.50
CA SER A 476 12.49 21.23 -5.36
C SER A 476 11.46 22.32 -5.07
N GLN A 477 11.86 23.34 -4.30
CA GLN A 477 11.06 24.53 -4.12
C GLN A 477 10.93 25.31 -5.44
N GLY A 478 9.73 25.81 -5.71
CA GLY A 478 9.45 26.72 -6.81
C GLY A 478 9.17 28.13 -6.31
N GLN A 479 9.64 29.13 -7.04
CA GLN A 479 9.37 30.55 -6.78
C GLN A 479 8.88 31.22 -8.06
N ASN A 480 8.04 32.26 -7.91
CA ASN A 480 7.66 33.13 -9.02
C ASN A 480 8.76 34.22 -9.29
N SER A 481 8.54 35.07 -10.27
CA SER A 481 9.49 36.12 -10.66
C SER A 481 9.74 37.19 -9.57
N SER A 482 8.87 37.29 -8.58
CA SER A 482 9.03 38.20 -7.42
C SER A 482 9.69 37.51 -6.22
N GLY A 483 10.06 36.24 -6.32
CA GLY A 483 10.68 35.45 -5.23
C GLY A 483 9.69 34.86 -4.23
N GLU A 484 8.38 34.99 -4.44
CA GLU A 484 7.37 34.37 -3.59
C GLU A 484 7.39 32.84 -3.83
N VAL A 485 7.35 32.06 -2.75
CA VAL A 485 7.27 30.60 -2.83
C VAL A 485 5.90 30.20 -3.40
N ILE A 486 5.93 29.49 -4.52
CA ILE A 486 4.73 28.96 -5.18
C ILE A 486 4.61 27.44 -5.06
N ARG A 487 5.65 26.77 -4.60
CA ARG A 487 5.70 25.31 -4.40
C ARG A 487 6.75 24.98 -3.34
N PRO A 488 6.40 24.19 -2.30
CA PRO A 488 7.37 23.81 -1.28
C PRO A 488 8.35 22.74 -1.82
N ALA A 489 9.51 22.61 -1.17
CA ALA A 489 10.41 21.50 -1.38
C ALA A 489 9.92 20.24 -0.67
N GLY A 490 10.26 19.04 -1.18
CA GLY A 490 10.05 17.77 -0.48
C GLY A 490 8.60 17.24 -0.49
N LEU A 491 7.79 17.65 -1.46
CA LEU A 491 6.40 17.21 -1.60
C LEU A 491 6.21 15.70 -1.65
N LYS A 492 7.16 14.96 -2.23
CA LYS A 492 7.05 13.52 -2.49
C LYS A 492 6.61 12.72 -1.25
N ASN A 493 7.34 12.85 -0.16
CA ASN A 493 7.05 12.12 1.07
C ASN A 493 5.81 12.65 1.79
N GLU A 494 5.69 13.98 1.86
CA GLU A 494 4.61 14.63 2.61
C GLU A 494 3.24 14.41 1.94
N LEU A 495 3.21 14.29 0.61
CA LEU A 495 1.98 13.90 -0.10
C LEU A 495 1.53 12.50 0.33
N SER A 496 2.43 11.50 0.30
CA SER A 496 2.09 10.13 0.70
C SER A 496 1.75 10.00 2.19
N LYS A 497 2.40 10.78 3.08
CA LYS A 497 2.02 10.87 4.51
C LYS A 497 0.60 11.40 4.68
N SER A 498 0.23 12.46 3.95
CA SER A 498 -1.11 13.04 3.99
C SER A 498 -2.15 12.08 3.42
N LEU A 499 -1.91 11.51 2.26
CA LEU A 499 -2.83 10.53 1.65
C LEU A 499 -3.10 9.36 2.60
N ARG A 500 -2.05 8.82 3.23
CA ARG A 500 -2.12 7.75 4.23
C ARG A 500 -2.93 8.14 5.46
N LYS A 501 -2.69 9.34 6.02
CA LYS A 501 -3.41 9.87 7.19
C LYS A 501 -4.90 9.91 6.92
N TYR A 502 -5.32 10.48 5.79
CA TYR A 502 -6.73 10.69 5.47
C TYR A 502 -7.37 9.54 4.68
N LEU A 503 -6.77 8.33 4.69
CA LEU A 503 -7.30 7.13 4.03
C LEU A 503 -7.53 7.30 2.52
N ILE A 504 -6.75 8.14 1.87
CA ILE A 504 -6.72 8.28 0.42
C ILE A 504 -5.68 7.29 -0.13
N THR A 505 -5.91 5.99 0.10
CA THR A 505 -4.92 4.93 -0.11
C THR A 505 -5.35 3.86 -1.11
N THR A 506 -6.63 3.84 -1.48
CA THR A 506 -7.11 2.94 -2.54
C THR A 506 -6.88 3.55 -3.92
N PRO A 507 -6.66 2.75 -4.98
CA PRO A 507 -6.50 3.24 -6.35
C PRO A 507 -7.56 4.26 -6.77
N LEU A 508 -8.82 4.01 -6.43
CA LEU A 508 -9.93 4.88 -6.79
C LEU A 508 -9.89 6.22 -6.06
N ARG A 509 -9.67 6.22 -4.73
CA ARG A 509 -9.55 7.45 -3.94
C ARG A 509 -8.35 8.30 -4.37
N ILE A 510 -7.21 7.65 -4.64
CA ILE A 510 -6.01 8.32 -5.15
C ILE A 510 -6.29 8.96 -6.50
N ALA A 511 -6.93 8.24 -7.43
CA ALA A 511 -7.27 8.78 -8.75
C ALA A 511 -8.18 10.01 -8.65
N HIS A 512 -9.21 9.97 -7.81
CA HIS A 512 -10.08 11.12 -7.55
C HIS A 512 -9.32 12.31 -6.98
N TYR A 513 -8.42 12.08 -6.00
CA TYR A 513 -7.61 13.13 -5.41
C TYR A 513 -6.69 13.79 -6.42
N PHE A 514 -5.97 13.00 -7.23
CA PHE A 514 -5.09 13.52 -8.28
C PHE A 514 -5.86 14.25 -9.37
N GLY A 515 -7.07 13.82 -9.71
CA GLY A 515 -7.96 14.56 -10.62
C GLY A 515 -8.24 15.98 -10.14
N GLN A 516 -8.50 16.16 -8.84
CA GLN A 516 -8.73 17.49 -8.25
C GLN A 516 -7.41 18.29 -8.18
N MET A 517 -6.36 17.70 -7.64
CA MET A 517 -5.06 18.34 -7.47
C MET A 517 -4.45 18.80 -8.79
N ALA A 518 -4.68 18.08 -9.90
CA ALA A 518 -4.18 18.45 -11.23
C ALA A 518 -4.69 19.82 -11.66
N ARG A 519 -5.94 20.16 -11.37
CA ARG A 519 -6.52 21.48 -11.66
C ARG A 519 -6.02 22.55 -10.70
N GLU A 520 -6.05 22.25 -9.40
CA GLU A 520 -5.70 23.22 -8.35
C GLU A 520 -4.22 23.64 -8.41
N THR A 521 -3.31 22.69 -8.66
CA THR A 521 -1.86 22.95 -8.66
C THR A 521 -1.23 23.10 -10.05
N GLY A 522 -2.03 23.04 -11.11
CA GLY A 522 -1.46 22.97 -12.46
C GLY A 522 -0.46 21.82 -12.62
N ARG A 523 -0.77 20.64 -12.09
CA ARG A 523 0.11 19.46 -12.08
C ARG A 523 1.44 19.72 -11.37
N PHE A 524 1.38 20.11 -10.11
CA PHE A 524 2.51 20.46 -9.23
C PHE A 524 3.30 21.70 -9.66
N ALA A 525 2.78 22.53 -10.54
CA ALA A 525 3.46 23.77 -10.94
C ALA A 525 3.41 24.82 -9.84
N SER A 526 2.23 25.06 -9.25
CA SER A 526 2.00 26.06 -8.22
C SER A 526 1.01 25.55 -7.18
N PHE A 527 1.33 25.73 -5.92
CA PHE A 527 0.49 25.42 -4.76
C PHE A 527 -0.11 26.67 -4.15
N ILE A 528 -0.12 27.75 -4.90
CA ILE A 528 -0.74 29.02 -4.55
C ILE A 528 -1.57 29.48 -5.74
N GLU A 529 -2.74 30.02 -5.46
CA GLU A 529 -3.64 30.58 -6.45
C GLU A 529 -2.98 31.77 -7.15
N ASN A 530 -2.93 31.72 -8.49
CA ASN A 530 -2.34 32.74 -9.31
C ASN A 530 -3.38 33.82 -9.65
N GLY A 531 -3.00 35.09 -9.54
CA GLY A 531 -3.80 36.24 -9.88
C GLY A 531 -3.04 37.51 -9.56
N ASP A 532 -3.36 38.60 -10.24
CA ASP A 532 -2.92 39.95 -9.83
C ASP A 532 -3.80 40.45 -8.67
N SER A 533 -3.47 41.61 -8.14
CA SER A 533 -4.22 42.22 -7.03
C SER A 533 -5.71 42.37 -7.35
N SER A 534 -6.04 42.76 -8.59
CA SER A 534 -7.43 42.98 -9.03
C SER A 534 -8.24 41.66 -9.15
N TYR A 535 -7.56 40.53 -9.41
CA TYR A 535 -8.20 39.23 -9.42
C TYR A 535 -8.76 38.86 -8.05
N PHE A 536 -8.05 39.20 -6.97
CA PHE A 536 -8.47 38.89 -5.60
C PHE A 536 -9.51 39.86 -5.02
N ASP A 537 -9.85 40.95 -5.74
CA ASP A 537 -10.95 41.85 -5.34
C ASP A 537 -12.29 41.13 -5.23
N MET A 538 -12.48 40.04 -6.01
CA MET A 538 -13.68 39.20 -5.89
C MET A 538 -13.83 38.51 -4.55
N TYR A 539 -12.74 38.38 -3.77
CA TYR A 539 -12.71 37.77 -2.45
C TYR A 539 -12.71 38.81 -1.32
N GLU A 540 -12.73 40.10 -1.62
CA GLU A 540 -12.71 41.16 -0.62
C GLU A 540 -14.01 41.19 0.21
N PRO A 541 -13.96 41.70 1.45
CA PRO A 541 -15.15 41.89 2.29
C PRO A 541 -16.27 42.67 1.57
N GLY A 542 -17.50 42.18 1.72
CA GLY A 542 -18.68 42.76 1.08
C GLY A 542 -19.02 42.22 -0.30
N THR A 543 -18.12 41.49 -0.94
CA THR A 543 -18.44 40.71 -2.14
C THR A 543 -19.17 39.41 -1.80
N GLU A 544 -19.92 38.84 -2.74
CA GLU A 544 -20.60 37.57 -2.53
C GLU A 544 -19.63 36.43 -2.16
N GLN A 545 -18.49 36.37 -2.84
CA GLN A 545 -17.46 35.36 -2.58
C GLN A 545 -16.73 35.62 -1.27
N GLY A 546 -16.35 36.89 -0.98
CA GLY A 546 -15.70 37.25 0.27
C GLY A 546 -16.56 36.89 1.50
N LEU A 547 -17.88 37.12 1.41
CA LEU A 547 -18.83 36.72 2.47
C LEU A 547 -18.87 35.19 2.67
N LYS A 548 -18.92 34.40 1.57
CA LYS A 548 -18.87 32.94 1.64
C LYS A 548 -17.57 32.38 2.22
N LEU A 549 -16.47 33.10 2.03
CA LEU A 549 -15.14 32.74 2.50
C LEU A 549 -14.82 33.26 3.91
N GLY A 550 -15.77 34.01 4.52
CA GLY A 550 -15.60 34.61 5.84
C GLY A 550 -14.53 35.71 5.90
N ASN A 551 -14.22 36.33 4.75
CA ASN A 551 -13.30 37.44 4.65
C ASN A 551 -13.99 38.71 5.20
N ASN A 552 -13.40 39.34 6.18
CA ASN A 552 -14.01 40.43 6.94
C ASN A 552 -13.10 41.67 7.16
N VAL A 553 -11.86 41.59 6.71
CA VAL A 553 -10.88 42.70 6.74
C VAL A 553 -10.42 43.00 5.33
N VAL A 554 -10.31 44.28 4.96
CA VAL A 554 -9.78 44.70 3.68
C VAL A 554 -8.39 44.11 3.46
N GLY A 555 -8.14 43.54 2.29
CA GLY A 555 -6.92 42.77 1.98
C GLY A 555 -7.02 41.28 2.23
N ASP A 556 -8.10 40.78 2.80
CA ASP A 556 -8.29 39.35 3.07
C ASP A 556 -8.33 38.53 1.77
N GLY A 557 -8.80 39.10 0.68
CA GLY A 557 -8.87 38.43 -0.62
C GLY A 557 -7.48 37.92 -1.04
N ALA A 558 -6.50 38.78 -1.08
CA ALA A 558 -5.12 38.43 -1.42
C ALA A 558 -4.41 37.67 -0.29
N ARG A 559 -4.69 38.00 0.97
CA ARG A 559 -4.07 37.38 2.15
C ARG A 559 -4.43 35.88 2.27
N PHE A 560 -5.69 35.52 2.04
CA PHE A 560 -6.21 34.15 2.16
C PHE A 560 -6.58 33.54 0.82
N LYS A 561 -5.83 33.91 -0.25
CA LYS A 561 -5.88 33.24 -1.54
C LYS A 561 -5.60 31.74 -1.38
N GLY A 562 -6.02 30.94 -2.34
CA GLY A 562 -5.89 29.48 -2.28
C GLY A 562 -4.45 29.01 -2.13
N ARG A 563 -4.18 28.11 -1.17
CA ARG A 563 -2.87 27.47 -0.94
C ARG A 563 -3.01 25.98 -0.62
N GLY A 564 -1.98 25.21 -0.96
CA GLY A 564 -1.89 23.77 -0.75
C GLY A 564 -2.39 22.93 -1.92
N THR A 565 -2.43 21.60 -1.74
CA THR A 565 -2.77 20.64 -2.81
C THR A 565 -4.18 20.77 -3.37
N ILE A 566 -5.14 21.26 -2.58
CA ILE A 566 -6.55 21.51 -2.97
C ILE A 566 -6.97 22.91 -2.53
N HIS A 567 -6.12 23.88 -2.67
CA HIS A 567 -6.35 25.31 -2.40
C HIS A 567 -7.29 25.63 -1.22
N LEU A 568 -6.75 25.60 -0.01
CA LEU A 568 -7.43 26.18 1.17
C LEU A 568 -7.60 27.68 0.96
N THR A 569 -8.84 28.19 0.82
CA THR A 569 -9.15 29.57 0.42
C THR A 569 -10.10 30.23 1.41
N GLY A 570 -9.83 31.48 1.79
CA GLY A 570 -10.66 32.30 2.64
C GLY A 570 -10.33 32.22 4.13
N ARG A 571 -10.46 33.36 4.85
CA ARG A 571 -10.13 33.52 6.27
C ARG A 571 -10.77 32.44 7.15
N GLU A 572 -12.04 32.13 6.93
CA GLU A 572 -12.75 31.15 7.75
C GLU A 572 -12.18 29.73 7.59
N ASN A 573 -11.84 29.33 6.36
CA ASN A 573 -11.22 28.02 6.13
C ASN A 573 -9.83 27.92 6.75
N TYR A 574 -9.01 28.98 6.70
CA TYR A 574 -7.72 29.04 7.38
C TYR A 574 -7.87 28.96 8.90
N ARG A 575 -8.88 29.66 9.48
CA ARG A 575 -9.18 29.58 10.89
C ARG A 575 -9.66 28.18 11.30
N ASN A 576 -10.52 27.57 10.51
CA ASN A 576 -11.03 26.22 10.78
C ASN A 576 -9.91 25.17 10.68
N TYR A 577 -8.97 25.33 9.76
CA TYR A 577 -7.76 24.51 9.70
C TYR A 577 -6.89 24.74 10.95
N GLY A 578 -6.74 25.99 11.40
CA GLY A 578 -6.08 26.32 12.67
C GLY A 578 -6.70 25.62 13.86
N LYS A 579 -8.03 25.67 13.99
CA LYS A 579 -8.77 24.95 15.06
C LYS A 579 -8.55 23.44 15.04
N TYR A 580 -8.47 22.87 13.86
CA TYR A 580 -8.20 21.45 13.70
C TYR A 580 -6.76 21.09 14.09
N ARG A 581 -5.79 21.96 13.73
CA ARG A 581 -4.37 21.73 13.97
C ARG A 581 -3.94 22.10 15.40
N ASN A 582 -4.37 23.26 15.87
CA ASN A 582 -3.99 23.83 17.16
C ASN A 582 -5.17 24.60 17.78
N PRO A 583 -6.10 23.92 18.48
CA PRO A 583 -7.26 24.57 19.08
C PRO A 583 -6.93 25.59 20.17
N SER A 584 -5.70 25.61 20.68
CA SER A 584 -5.26 26.60 21.65
C SER A 584 -4.93 27.97 21.01
N ASP A 585 -4.79 28.02 19.70
CA ASP A 585 -4.54 29.23 18.89
C ASP A 585 -5.31 29.13 17.55
N ASP A 586 -6.58 29.47 17.58
CA ASP A 586 -7.47 29.45 16.41
C ASP A 586 -6.96 30.34 15.27
N ASP A 587 -6.23 31.39 15.59
CA ASP A 587 -5.74 32.38 14.64
C ASP A 587 -4.33 32.06 14.11
N PHE A 588 -3.72 30.93 14.49
CA PHE A 588 -2.37 30.57 14.07
C PHE A 588 -2.20 30.67 12.55
N PHE A 589 -3.07 30.06 11.75
CA PHE A 589 -2.99 30.13 10.29
C PHE A 589 -3.64 31.39 9.68
N THR A 590 -4.27 32.25 10.48
CA THR A 590 -4.79 33.54 10.00
C THR A 590 -3.83 34.69 10.30
N THR A 591 -2.73 34.44 11.02
CA THR A 591 -1.69 35.40 11.38
C THR A 591 -0.48 35.23 10.44
N GLU A 592 0.11 36.33 10.01
CA GLU A 592 1.36 36.31 9.24
C GLU A 592 2.57 36.06 10.16
N PRO A 593 3.57 35.26 9.71
CA PRO A 593 3.70 34.64 8.39
C PRO A 593 3.03 33.27 8.27
N ASN A 594 2.35 32.76 9.29
CA ASN A 594 1.86 31.40 9.36
C ASN A 594 0.80 31.06 8.29
N ASN A 595 0.10 32.09 7.76
CA ASN A 595 -0.80 31.91 6.62
C ASN A 595 -0.09 31.48 5.33
N GLN A 596 1.25 31.57 5.27
CA GLN A 596 2.06 31.09 4.14
C GLN A 596 2.43 29.60 4.28
N LEU A 597 2.37 29.01 5.50
CA LEU A 597 2.76 27.61 5.74
C LEU A 597 2.11 26.60 4.77
N PRO A 598 0.83 26.75 4.36
CA PRO A 598 0.25 25.82 3.38
C PRO A 598 0.85 25.88 1.97
N VAL A 599 1.82 26.76 1.71
CA VAL A 599 2.59 26.79 0.46
C VAL A 599 4.11 26.71 0.69
N GLU A 600 4.60 27.12 1.85
CA GLU A 600 6.05 27.13 2.14
C GLU A 600 6.54 25.81 2.75
N ASN A 601 5.67 25.09 3.46
CA ASN A 601 5.99 23.83 4.10
C ASN A 601 5.23 22.67 3.43
N ALA A 602 5.94 21.66 2.99
CA ALA A 602 5.36 20.53 2.25
C ALA A 602 4.32 19.74 3.06
N TYR A 603 4.58 19.54 4.37
CA TYR A 603 3.61 18.85 5.23
C TYR A 603 2.29 19.60 5.29
N PHE A 604 2.32 20.90 5.68
CA PHE A 604 1.09 21.70 5.78
C PHE A 604 0.42 21.91 4.41
N SER A 605 1.18 21.94 3.33
CA SER A 605 0.65 22.01 1.97
C SER A 605 -0.21 20.79 1.62
N CYS A 606 0.27 19.59 1.98
CA CYS A 606 -0.43 18.33 1.74
C CYS A 606 -1.51 18.07 2.78
N ASP A 607 -1.23 18.31 4.08
CA ASP A 607 -2.17 18.10 5.18
C ASP A 607 -3.41 19.00 5.07
N ALA A 608 -3.25 20.27 4.66
CA ALA A 608 -4.38 21.16 4.41
C ALA A 608 -5.33 20.60 3.34
N GLY A 609 -4.79 19.97 2.28
CA GLY A 609 -5.61 19.32 1.26
C GLY A 609 -6.32 18.07 1.78
N GLY A 610 -5.63 17.22 2.54
CA GLY A 610 -6.22 16.05 3.18
C GLY A 610 -7.28 16.43 4.23
N TYR A 611 -7.00 17.46 5.04
CA TYR A 611 -7.98 18.06 5.95
C TYR A 611 -9.24 18.52 5.20
N PHE A 612 -9.06 19.31 4.12
CA PHE A 612 -10.18 19.79 3.32
C PHE A 612 -11.01 18.63 2.74
N TRP A 613 -10.35 17.56 2.30
CA TRP A 613 -10.99 16.35 1.81
C TRP A 613 -11.82 15.65 2.89
N ALA A 614 -11.29 15.48 4.09
CA ALA A 614 -11.97 14.83 5.21
C ALA A 614 -13.05 15.72 5.85
N SER A 615 -12.83 17.03 5.93
CA SER A 615 -13.72 17.99 6.64
C SER A 615 -15.05 18.29 5.92
N LYS A 616 -15.26 17.80 4.70
CA LYS A 616 -16.53 17.97 3.96
C LYS A 616 -17.69 17.14 4.54
N GLN A 617 -17.55 16.69 5.79
CA GLN A 617 -18.61 16.05 6.56
C GLN A 617 -19.58 17.11 7.13
N LYS A 618 -20.86 16.72 7.23
CA LYS A 618 -21.81 17.41 8.12
C LYS A 618 -22.26 16.45 9.20
N TYR A 619 -22.30 16.92 10.43
CA TYR A 619 -22.72 16.14 11.60
C TYR A 619 -23.65 16.97 12.47
N ILE A 620 -24.44 16.27 13.28
CA ILE A 620 -25.27 16.85 14.34
C ILE A 620 -24.95 16.13 15.66
N ILE A 621 -24.99 16.87 16.76
CA ILE A 621 -24.81 16.27 18.07
C ILE A 621 -26.19 15.80 18.57
N VAL A 622 -26.33 14.48 18.79
CA VAL A 622 -27.53 13.88 19.38
C VAL A 622 -27.10 13.11 20.63
N SER A 623 -27.61 13.53 21.78
CA SER A 623 -27.36 12.85 23.06
C SER A 623 -25.86 12.62 23.35
N HIS A 624 -25.03 13.67 23.20
CA HIS A 624 -23.58 13.65 23.38
C HIS A 624 -22.80 12.75 22.39
N ARG A 625 -23.46 12.22 21.36
CA ARG A 625 -22.81 11.47 20.27
C ARG A 625 -22.96 12.21 18.95
N LEU A 626 -21.87 12.25 18.18
CA LEU A 626 -21.92 12.74 16.81
C LEU A 626 -22.73 11.75 15.95
N THR A 627 -23.74 12.28 15.28
CA THR A 627 -24.54 11.52 14.31
C THR A 627 -24.34 12.18 12.95
N PRO A 628 -23.94 11.40 11.90
CA PRO A 628 -23.82 11.95 10.57
C PRO A 628 -25.13 12.54 10.08
N SER A 629 -25.10 13.80 9.65
CA SER A 629 -26.29 14.49 9.12
C SER A 629 -26.48 14.30 7.61
N GLY A 630 -25.96 13.19 7.06
CA GLY A 630 -26.14 12.82 5.66
C GLY A 630 -25.12 13.41 4.68
N SER A 631 -24.11 14.18 5.14
CA SER A 631 -22.98 14.57 4.30
C SER A 631 -21.69 13.98 4.87
N LEU A 632 -21.20 12.93 4.25
CA LEU A 632 -19.95 12.28 4.59
C LEU A 632 -18.78 12.95 3.84
N GLY A 633 -17.54 12.73 4.32
CA GLY A 633 -16.31 13.23 3.68
C GLY A 633 -16.15 12.75 2.24
N VAL A 634 -15.17 13.29 1.53
CA VAL A 634 -15.02 13.04 0.09
C VAL A 634 -14.69 11.58 -0.21
N ASN A 635 -14.06 10.83 0.72
CA ASN A 635 -13.83 9.39 0.54
C ASN A 635 -15.14 8.62 0.26
N TYR A 636 -16.24 8.97 0.93
CA TYR A 636 -17.55 8.37 0.65
C TYR A 636 -17.99 8.55 -0.81
N TRP A 637 -17.78 9.74 -1.37
CA TRP A 637 -18.13 10.05 -2.74
C TRP A 637 -17.16 9.41 -3.74
N ALA A 638 -15.88 9.35 -3.41
CA ALA A 638 -14.89 8.67 -4.21
C ALA A 638 -15.15 7.16 -4.32
N ASP A 639 -15.61 6.53 -3.24
CA ASP A 639 -15.92 5.08 -3.22
C ASP A 639 -17.21 4.70 -3.97
N LYS A 640 -17.99 5.68 -4.48
CA LYS A 640 -19.18 5.40 -5.29
C LYS A 640 -18.84 4.80 -6.64
N GLY A 641 -17.71 5.16 -7.23
CA GLY A 641 -17.26 4.59 -8.48
C GLY A 641 -16.35 5.48 -9.31
N CYS A 642 -16.10 5.02 -10.53
CA CYS A 642 -15.19 5.64 -11.48
C CYS A 642 -15.90 6.27 -12.69
N SER A 643 -17.23 6.34 -12.68
CA SER A 643 -17.98 6.94 -13.78
C SER A 643 -17.79 8.46 -13.85
N LEU A 644 -18.06 9.05 -15.02
CA LEU A 644 -18.10 10.50 -15.20
C LEU A 644 -19.00 11.20 -14.16
N SER A 645 -20.14 10.59 -13.84
CA SER A 645 -21.08 11.07 -12.83
C SER A 645 -20.45 11.09 -11.43
N ASP A 646 -19.78 10.00 -11.04
CA ASP A 646 -19.14 9.88 -9.73
C ASP A 646 -18.01 10.90 -9.58
N ALA A 647 -17.16 11.03 -10.61
CA ALA A 647 -16.07 12.00 -10.61
C ALA A 647 -16.58 13.45 -10.54
N ARG A 648 -17.73 13.74 -11.19
CA ARG A 648 -18.36 15.05 -11.12
C ARG A 648 -18.92 15.35 -9.73
N GLU A 649 -19.48 14.36 -9.03
CA GLU A 649 -19.93 14.52 -7.65
C GLU A 649 -18.75 14.77 -6.70
N VAL A 650 -17.63 14.05 -6.84
CA VAL A 650 -16.41 14.35 -6.10
C VAL A 650 -15.95 15.79 -6.36
N THR A 651 -15.91 16.22 -7.61
CA THR A 651 -15.53 17.60 -7.97
C THR A 651 -16.45 18.63 -7.31
N ARG A 652 -17.76 18.43 -7.30
CA ARG A 652 -18.71 19.35 -6.66
C ARG A 652 -18.53 19.48 -5.15
N ARG A 653 -17.94 18.47 -4.48
CA ARG A 653 -17.58 18.56 -3.05
C ARG A 653 -16.36 19.46 -2.82
N ILE A 654 -15.46 19.50 -3.78
CA ILE A 654 -14.25 20.34 -3.72
C ILE A 654 -14.56 21.74 -4.28
N ASN A 655 -15.13 21.80 -5.48
CA ASN A 655 -15.53 23.03 -6.16
C ASN A 655 -16.98 22.92 -6.63
N PRO A 656 -17.94 23.58 -5.94
CA PRO A 656 -19.37 23.48 -6.28
C PRO A 656 -19.72 23.89 -7.72
N ALA A 657 -18.95 24.82 -8.31
CA ALA A 657 -19.12 25.24 -9.70
C ALA A 657 -18.58 24.20 -10.71
N ALA A 658 -17.86 23.18 -10.23
CA ALA A 658 -17.18 22.17 -11.04
C ALA A 658 -16.26 22.76 -12.12
N ASP A 659 -15.59 23.88 -11.82
CA ASP A 659 -14.70 24.56 -12.76
C ASP A 659 -13.58 23.65 -13.25
N GLY A 660 -13.32 23.70 -14.56
CA GLY A 660 -12.30 22.90 -15.22
C GLY A 660 -12.57 21.38 -15.20
N PHE A 661 -13.82 20.93 -14.95
CA PHE A 661 -14.13 19.52 -14.87
C PHE A 661 -13.80 18.79 -16.18
N ASP A 662 -14.44 19.16 -17.27
CA ASP A 662 -14.32 18.43 -18.54
C ASP A 662 -12.92 18.58 -19.19
N LEU A 663 -12.23 19.69 -18.92
CA LEU A 663 -10.95 20.01 -19.56
C LEU A 663 -9.72 19.52 -18.79
N VAL A 664 -9.81 19.35 -17.45
CA VAL A 664 -8.66 19.04 -16.61
C VAL A 664 -8.95 17.93 -15.61
N ARG A 665 -10.01 18.09 -14.76
CA ARG A 665 -10.23 17.18 -13.63
C ARG A 665 -10.61 15.79 -14.07
N TRP A 666 -11.55 15.68 -15.00
CA TRP A 666 -11.97 14.39 -15.54
C TRP A 666 -10.86 13.70 -16.32
N PRO A 667 -10.19 14.32 -17.30
CA PRO A 667 -9.05 13.69 -17.97
C PRO A 667 -7.92 13.27 -17.02
N ALA A 668 -7.60 14.06 -16.00
CA ALA A 668 -6.59 13.70 -15.01
C ALA A 668 -7.04 12.51 -14.16
N PHE A 669 -8.32 12.46 -13.76
CA PHE A 669 -8.89 11.31 -13.06
C PHE A 669 -8.83 10.05 -13.91
N GLU A 670 -9.33 10.07 -15.15
CA GLU A 670 -9.34 8.89 -16.06
C GLU A 670 -7.93 8.31 -16.23
N HIS A 671 -6.95 9.19 -16.46
CA HIS A 671 -5.57 8.75 -16.60
C HIS A 671 -5.00 8.16 -15.30
N SER A 672 -5.17 8.86 -14.18
CA SER A 672 -4.73 8.37 -12.87
C SER A 672 -5.40 7.03 -12.54
N TRP A 673 -6.70 6.91 -12.83
CA TRP A 673 -7.45 5.67 -12.65
C TRP A 673 -6.90 4.54 -13.52
N TYR A 674 -6.64 4.78 -14.80
CA TYR A 674 -6.04 3.80 -15.70
C TYR A 674 -4.66 3.34 -15.21
N VAL A 675 -3.84 4.25 -14.70
CA VAL A 675 -2.52 3.89 -14.15
C VAL A 675 -2.65 3.07 -12.86
N LEU A 676 -3.61 3.39 -12.00
CA LEU A 676 -3.73 2.81 -10.67
C LEU A 676 -4.56 1.52 -10.62
N ASN A 677 -5.56 1.37 -11.49
CA ASN A 677 -6.42 0.18 -11.55
C ASN A 677 -5.73 -1.00 -12.28
N ASP A 678 -6.41 -2.13 -12.36
CA ASP A 678 -5.93 -3.35 -13.01
C ASP A 678 -6.47 -3.54 -14.45
N GLU A 679 -7.18 -2.57 -14.99
CA GLU A 679 -7.68 -2.62 -16.37
C GLU A 679 -6.53 -2.46 -17.36
N ILE A 680 -6.57 -3.26 -18.43
CA ILE A 680 -5.54 -3.27 -19.47
C ILE A 680 -5.90 -2.40 -20.68
N THR A 681 -7.17 -2.01 -20.80
CA THR A 681 -7.65 -1.15 -21.88
C THR A 681 -7.52 0.31 -21.45
N PRO A 682 -6.76 1.14 -22.18
CA PRO A 682 -6.75 2.58 -21.92
C PRO A 682 -8.15 3.18 -22.05
N PRO A 683 -8.46 4.27 -21.33
CA PRO A 683 -9.70 5.00 -21.56
C PRO A 683 -9.78 5.41 -23.03
N LEU A 684 -10.95 5.24 -23.62
CA LEU A 684 -11.21 5.67 -24.99
C LEU A 684 -11.08 7.19 -25.05
N ASN A 685 -10.26 7.68 -25.96
CA ASN A 685 -10.07 9.11 -26.26
C ASN A 685 -11.36 9.79 -26.72
#